data_ab1a0b938b3d2a760920ceb8954b07fd
#
_entry.id   ab1a0b938b3d2a760920ceb8954b07fd
#
_cell.length_a   1.000
_cell.length_b   1.000
_cell.length_c   1.000
_cell.angle_alpha   90.00
_cell.angle_beta   90.00
_cell.angle_gamma   90.00
#
_symmetry.space_group_name_H-M   'P 1'
#
loop_
_entity.id
_entity.type
_entity.pdbx_description
1 polymer ?
#
loop_
_entity_poly.entity_id
_entity_poly.type
_entity_poly.pdbx_seq_one_letter_code
_entity_poly.pdbx_strand_id
1 'polypeptide(L)'
;MDYRKTAQEIYDHIGKKENIISAAHCATRLRLVIADNDKADKEYVENIDGVKGVFFAQGQMQIILGTGVVNKVYDEFIQIAGISESSKDELKKVAASKANPIQRLIKTLGDIFVPIIPAIVASGFLMGIMEALNFMVNNGFLNINTNGSIYVFAQLFSNTAYTFLPILIAYSGAKVFGANPYLGAVIGMIMIHPNLQNAWTVATEGVQATQKVWFGLYSIDMVGYQGHVIPVIIAVWVLAQIEKRLHKIVPAMFDLFVTPLVSVFVTGYLTLSIIGPIFVAVENGLLDGIQWLIALPFGIGSFIMGAFYAPTVVAGVHHMYTIIDLGQLAKFGVTYWLPLASAANIAQGGAALAVGLKSRNQKIKSMAVPSALSACMGITEPAIFGVNLRFGKPFIMGCLGGACGALFASISSLGATGTGVTGIFGILLCLNNPVGYILMFAIAFGVAFVLTWMFAYKDEVQETAEKNIEAEKKSDAPAEIAQEKTSETGAQTLYSPLEGTAIPLSEVKDATFASEVLGRGMAVIPSKGEVKAPCDATVSTIFDTKHAIGLATESGLELLIHIGVDTVELGGKFYTAHVKDGDVVKKGQTLITFDMDAIKAAGYDVTTPLIVTNTDDYEEVKMLAEGTVNNGSEVLEVK
;
A
#
# COMPACT_ATOMS: atom_id res chain seq x y z
N MET A 1 6.60 12.68 20.85
CA MET A 1 7.69 12.37 19.89
C MET A 1 8.42 13.65 19.55
N ASP A 2 9.70 13.73 19.82
CA ASP A 2 10.55 14.85 19.42
C ASP A 2 11.10 14.58 18.02
N TYR A 3 10.57 15.27 17.00
CA TYR A 3 10.92 15.05 15.59
C TYR A 3 12.40 15.31 15.32
N ARG A 4 12.98 16.32 15.97
CA ARG A 4 14.39 16.66 15.84
C ARG A 4 15.28 15.59 16.47
N LYS A 5 14.89 15.08 17.64
CA LYS A 5 15.58 13.97 18.31
C LYS A 5 15.50 12.70 17.46
N THR A 6 14.30 12.35 16.97
CA THR A 6 14.10 11.20 16.06
C THR A 6 14.93 11.35 14.78
N ALA A 7 14.93 12.53 14.16
CA ALA A 7 15.73 12.81 12.96
C ALA A 7 17.24 12.70 13.26
N GLN A 8 17.69 13.18 14.41
CA GLN A 8 19.09 13.10 14.86
C GLN A 8 19.51 11.65 15.11
N GLU A 9 18.69 10.87 15.81
CA GLU A 9 18.97 9.46 16.07
C GLU A 9 19.00 8.65 14.77
N ILE A 10 18.07 8.89 13.83
CA ILE A 10 18.14 8.29 12.50
C ILE A 10 19.45 8.67 11.81
N TYR A 11 19.80 9.95 11.78
CA TYR A 11 21.01 10.44 11.13
C TYR A 11 22.29 9.80 11.70
N ASP A 12 22.38 9.70 13.03
CA ASP A 12 23.57 9.15 13.68
C ASP A 12 23.74 7.64 13.43
N HIS A 13 22.66 6.89 13.29
CA HIS A 13 22.69 5.42 13.16
C HIS A 13 22.58 4.92 11.72
N ILE A 14 22.50 5.81 10.72
CA ILE A 14 22.61 5.43 9.30
C ILE A 14 23.97 5.74 8.68
N GLY A 15 24.96 6.11 9.49
CA GLY A 15 26.32 6.42 9.05
C GLY A 15 26.57 7.88 8.69
N LYS A 16 25.74 8.81 9.21
CA LYS A 16 25.88 10.27 9.08
C LYS A 16 25.95 10.77 7.64
N LYS A 17 26.39 12.02 7.45
CA LYS A 17 26.44 12.68 6.13
C LYS A 17 27.26 11.90 5.10
N GLU A 18 28.30 11.23 5.51
CA GLU A 18 29.21 10.47 4.63
C GLU A 18 28.51 9.26 3.98
N ASN A 19 27.47 8.73 4.62
CA ASN A 19 26.71 7.61 4.12
C ASN A 19 25.40 8.02 3.41
N ILE A 20 24.96 9.28 3.53
CA ILE A 20 23.74 9.78 2.92
C ILE A 20 24.01 10.35 1.54
N ILE A 21 23.38 9.80 0.51
CA ILE A 21 23.49 10.29 -0.85
C ILE A 21 22.32 11.20 -1.19
N SER A 22 21.11 10.82 -0.76
CA SER A 22 19.90 11.57 -1.05
C SER A 22 18.78 11.17 -0.10
N ALA A 23 17.89 12.11 0.21
CA ALA A 23 16.73 11.91 1.06
C ALA A 23 15.47 12.50 0.40
N ALA A 24 14.34 11.80 0.52
CA ALA A 24 13.01 12.31 0.23
C ALA A 24 11.98 11.60 1.12
N HIS A 25 10.73 12.04 1.07
CA HIS A 25 9.65 11.40 1.79
C HIS A 25 8.42 11.17 0.90
N CYS A 26 7.55 10.27 1.31
CA CYS A 26 6.18 10.16 0.80
C CYS A 26 5.19 10.36 1.95
N ALA A 27 3.93 10.15 1.73
CA ALA A 27 2.89 10.40 2.74
C ALA A 27 3.15 9.74 4.12
N THR A 28 3.89 8.60 4.16
CA THR A 28 4.08 7.82 5.38
C THR A 28 5.52 7.39 5.64
N ARG A 29 6.47 7.61 4.70
CA ARG A 29 7.82 7.03 4.75
C ARG A 29 8.90 8.05 4.43
N LEU A 30 9.95 8.07 5.25
CA LEU A 30 11.24 8.67 4.92
C LEU A 30 12.01 7.69 4.02
N ARG A 31 12.52 8.17 2.90
CA ARG A 31 13.25 7.38 1.90
C ARG A 31 14.65 7.93 1.76
N LEU A 32 15.63 7.10 2.04
CA LEU A 32 17.04 7.46 2.02
C LEU A 32 17.77 6.58 1.01
N VAL A 33 18.60 7.20 0.17
CA VAL A 33 19.63 6.47 -0.58
C VAL A 33 20.93 6.64 0.19
N ILE A 34 21.44 5.53 0.72
CA ILE A 34 22.70 5.50 1.47
C ILE A 34 23.81 4.82 0.67
N ALA A 35 25.05 5.20 0.98
CA ALA A 35 26.23 4.73 0.24
C ALA A 35 26.52 3.26 0.52
N ASP A 36 26.40 2.87 1.77
CA ASP A 36 26.74 1.57 2.31
C ASP A 36 25.66 1.15 3.31
N ASN A 37 24.97 0.06 3.01
CA ASN A 37 23.89 -0.45 3.86
C ASN A 37 24.40 -1.05 5.19
N ASP A 38 25.65 -1.54 5.20
CA ASP A 38 26.25 -2.19 6.39
C ASP A 38 26.62 -1.14 7.46
N LYS A 39 26.70 0.15 7.09
CA LYS A 39 26.89 1.25 8.04
C LYS A 39 25.60 1.72 8.71
N ALA A 40 24.45 1.23 8.27
CA ALA A 40 23.17 1.58 8.87
C ALA A 40 22.76 0.51 9.91
N ASP A 41 22.67 0.92 11.15
CA ASP A 41 22.15 0.08 12.24
C ASP A 41 20.61 0.02 12.13
N LYS A 42 20.16 -0.92 11.29
CA LYS A 42 18.72 -1.10 11.03
C LYS A 42 17.94 -1.41 12.32
N GLU A 43 18.50 -2.26 13.19
CA GLU A 43 17.85 -2.71 14.41
C GLU A 43 17.65 -1.54 15.39
N TYR A 44 18.65 -0.68 15.53
CA TYR A 44 18.52 0.52 16.32
C TYR A 44 17.50 1.50 15.74
N VAL A 45 17.57 1.77 14.42
CA VAL A 45 16.62 2.68 13.75
C VAL A 45 15.18 2.20 13.85
N GLU A 46 14.96 0.89 13.84
CA GLU A 46 13.61 0.30 13.96
C GLU A 46 13.00 0.49 15.36
N ASN A 47 13.86 0.66 16.39
CA ASN A 47 13.46 0.88 17.79
C ASN A 47 13.41 2.36 18.19
N ILE A 48 13.71 3.30 17.28
CA ILE A 48 13.60 4.75 17.55
C ILE A 48 12.13 5.11 17.74
N ASP A 49 11.85 5.95 18.72
CA ASP A 49 10.49 6.46 18.98
C ASP A 49 9.85 7.09 17.74
N GLY A 50 8.66 6.60 17.38
CA GLY A 50 7.91 7.03 16.21
C GLY A 50 8.25 6.29 14.90
N VAL A 51 9.28 5.46 14.86
CA VAL A 51 9.54 4.55 13.73
C VAL A 51 8.66 3.31 13.88
N LYS A 52 7.90 3.01 12.82
CA LYS A 52 6.97 1.87 12.77
C LYS A 52 7.56 0.65 12.05
N GLY A 53 8.71 0.83 11.40
CA GLY A 53 9.43 -0.22 10.70
C GLY A 53 10.44 0.33 9.72
N VAL A 54 11.48 -0.46 9.44
CA VAL A 54 12.58 -0.12 8.53
C VAL A 54 12.84 -1.27 7.58
N PHE A 55 12.94 -0.97 6.30
CA PHE A 55 13.28 -1.98 5.29
C PHE A 55 14.08 -1.40 4.14
N PHE A 56 14.86 -2.25 3.47
CA PHE A 56 15.57 -1.91 2.26
C PHE A 56 14.78 -2.41 1.05
N ALA A 57 14.39 -1.50 0.16
CA ALA A 57 13.71 -1.85 -1.08
C ALA A 57 14.12 -0.91 -2.20
N GLN A 58 14.27 -1.44 -3.40
CA GLN A 58 14.61 -0.66 -4.60
C GLN A 58 15.87 0.22 -4.47
N GLY A 59 16.88 -0.24 -3.72
CA GLY A 59 18.12 0.51 -3.47
C GLY A 59 17.96 1.70 -2.50
N GLN A 60 16.89 1.71 -1.71
CA GLN A 60 16.58 2.74 -0.71
C GLN A 60 16.35 2.10 0.65
N MET A 61 16.83 2.76 1.71
CA MET A 61 16.35 2.52 3.06
C MET A 61 15.03 3.28 3.25
N GLN A 62 13.98 2.59 3.61
CA GLN A 62 12.65 3.15 3.82
C GLN A 62 12.27 3.02 5.30
N ILE A 63 12.04 4.15 5.95
CA ILE A 63 11.69 4.24 7.37
C ILE A 63 10.23 4.68 7.45
N ILE A 64 9.36 3.82 7.99
CA ILE A 64 7.93 4.10 8.14
C ILE A 64 7.73 4.93 9.39
N LEU A 65 7.24 6.15 9.23
CA LEU A 65 6.96 7.09 10.32
C LEU A 65 5.45 7.36 10.47
N GLY A 66 4.68 7.18 9.38
CA GLY A 66 3.26 7.47 9.34
C GLY A 66 2.92 8.86 8.79
N THR A 67 1.61 9.06 8.51
CA THR A 67 1.08 10.33 7.97
C THR A 67 1.28 11.48 8.95
N GLY A 68 1.74 12.63 8.46
CA GLY A 68 1.98 13.84 9.25
C GLY A 68 3.32 13.86 10.01
N VAL A 69 3.77 12.73 10.53
CA VAL A 69 5.05 12.60 11.25
C VAL A 69 6.23 12.67 10.29
N VAL A 70 6.10 12.00 9.16
CA VAL A 70 7.20 11.89 8.19
C VAL A 70 7.67 13.24 7.65
N ASN A 71 6.78 14.19 7.43
CA ASN A 71 7.14 15.52 6.92
C ASN A 71 8.02 16.26 7.93
N LYS A 72 7.61 16.27 9.20
CA LYS A 72 8.32 16.96 10.29
C LYS A 72 9.70 16.34 10.55
N VAL A 73 9.77 15.00 10.58
CA VAL A 73 11.06 14.30 10.74
C VAL A 73 11.95 14.54 9.52
N TYR A 74 11.39 14.58 8.32
CA TYR A 74 12.14 14.86 7.11
C TYR A 74 12.74 16.27 7.10
N ASP A 75 11.95 17.30 7.45
CA ASP A 75 12.39 18.69 7.49
C ASP A 75 13.56 18.87 8.47
N GLU A 76 13.48 18.28 9.66
CA GLU A 76 14.58 18.26 10.62
C GLU A 76 15.77 17.45 10.11
N PHE A 77 15.52 16.30 9.49
CA PHE A 77 16.55 15.41 8.96
C PHE A 77 17.42 16.09 7.89
N ILE A 78 16.80 16.78 6.91
CA ILE A 78 17.57 17.49 5.87
C ILE A 78 18.39 18.65 6.43
N GLN A 79 17.88 19.34 7.46
CA GLN A 79 18.63 20.39 8.15
C GLN A 79 19.85 19.82 8.90
N ILE A 80 19.67 18.71 9.64
CA ILE A 80 20.73 18.03 10.39
C ILE A 80 21.78 17.45 9.41
N ALA A 81 21.35 16.80 8.35
CA ALA A 81 22.22 16.20 7.36
C ALA A 81 22.93 17.24 6.47
N GLY A 82 22.45 18.49 6.44
CA GLY A 82 22.98 19.55 5.58
C GLY A 82 22.92 19.19 4.10
N ILE A 83 21.79 18.59 3.67
CA ILE A 83 21.50 18.19 2.29
C ILE A 83 20.32 19.00 1.75
N SER A 84 20.30 19.26 0.45
CA SER A 84 19.16 19.90 -0.20
C SER A 84 18.01 18.91 -0.35
N GLU A 85 16.79 19.42 -0.33
CA GLU A 85 15.61 18.65 -0.64
C GLU A 85 15.72 18.01 -2.03
N SER A 86 15.62 16.69 -2.09
CA SER A 86 15.68 15.95 -3.34
C SER A 86 14.30 15.57 -3.81
N SER A 87 14.01 15.77 -5.08
CA SER A 87 12.76 15.28 -5.67
C SER A 87 12.70 13.75 -5.68
N LYS A 88 11.49 13.17 -5.63
CA LYS A 88 11.32 11.70 -5.75
C LYS A 88 11.99 11.14 -7.01
N ASP A 89 12.05 11.93 -8.07
CA ASP A 89 12.64 11.51 -9.35
C ASP A 89 14.18 11.54 -9.31
N GLU A 90 14.77 12.45 -8.56
CA GLU A 90 16.22 12.47 -8.32
C GLU A 90 16.67 11.30 -7.46
N LEU A 91 15.94 10.98 -6.39
CA LEU A 91 16.18 9.77 -5.60
C LEU A 91 16.12 8.49 -6.45
N LYS A 92 15.12 8.39 -7.32
CA LYS A 92 14.99 7.24 -8.23
C LYS A 92 16.18 7.12 -9.18
N LYS A 93 16.68 8.24 -9.70
CA LYS A 93 17.86 8.25 -10.58
C LYS A 93 19.12 7.79 -9.85
N VAL A 94 19.36 8.31 -8.64
CA VAL A 94 20.52 7.95 -7.82
C VAL A 94 20.46 6.49 -7.36
N ALA A 95 19.31 6.01 -6.91
CA ALA A 95 19.11 4.60 -6.56
C ALA A 95 19.31 3.66 -7.77
N ALA A 96 18.86 4.08 -8.95
CA ALA A 96 19.04 3.31 -10.19
C ALA A 96 20.51 3.18 -10.62
N SER A 97 21.35 4.16 -10.32
CA SER A 97 22.78 4.10 -10.67
C SER A 97 23.54 3.01 -9.90
N LYS A 98 23.08 2.64 -8.71
CA LYS A 98 23.68 1.60 -7.84
C LYS A 98 23.11 0.20 -8.07
N ALA A 99 21.95 0.08 -8.74
CA ALA A 99 21.28 -1.19 -8.98
C ALA A 99 22.05 -2.05 -10.02
N ASN A 100 22.08 -3.35 -9.81
CA ASN A 100 22.60 -4.29 -10.80
C ASN A 100 21.68 -4.34 -12.05
N PRO A 101 22.13 -4.88 -13.20
CA PRO A 101 21.35 -4.87 -14.44
C PRO A 101 19.96 -5.50 -14.31
N ILE A 102 19.83 -6.58 -13.52
CA ILE A 102 18.55 -7.27 -13.30
C ILE A 102 17.61 -6.37 -12.48
N GLN A 103 18.10 -5.73 -11.42
CA GLN A 103 17.31 -4.79 -10.62
C GLN A 103 16.86 -3.58 -11.44
N ARG A 104 17.70 -3.09 -12.37
CA ARG A 104 17.33 -2.00 -13.30
C ARG A 104 16.20 -2.44 -14.24
N LEU A 105 16.30 -3.65 -14.80
CA LEU A 105 15.26 -4.20 -15.67
C LEU A 105 13.93 -4.31 -14.92
N ILE A 106 13.92 -4.92 -13.72
CA ILE A 106 12.75 -5.07 -12.86
C ILE A 106 12.12 -3.70 -12.57
N LYS A 107 12.95 -2.73 -12.18
CA LYS A 107 12.49 -1.37 -11.91
C LYS A 107 11.88 -0.71 -13.14
N THR A 108 12.52 -0.83 -14.29
CA THR A 108 12.04 -0.26 -15.57
C THR A 108 10.67 -0.82 -15.92
N LEU A 109 10.49 -2.14 -15.81
CA LEU A 109 9.20 -2.78 -16.06
C LEU A 109 8.14 -2.31 -15.05
N GLY A 110 8.48 -2.24 -13.76
CA GLY A 110 7.59 -1.66 -12.75
C GLY A 110 7.19 -0.21 -13.07
N ASP A 111 8.13 0.64 -13.45
CA ASP A 111 7.87 2.05 -13.81
C ASP A 111 6.97 2.18 -15.06
N ILE A 112 6.98 1.19 -15.98
CA ILE A 112 6.08 1.13 -17.14
C ILE A 112 4.67 0.68 -16.72
N PHE A 113 4.55 -0.37 -15.88
CA PHE A 113 3.25 -0.98 -15.57
C PHE A 113 2.48 -0.26 -14.46
N VAL A 114 3.13 0.26 -13.42
CA VAL A 114 2.46 0.91 -12.28
C VAL A 114 1.45 2.00 -12.70
N PRO A 115 1.74 2.89 -13.68
CA PRO A 115 0.76 3.89 -14.11
C PRO A 115 -0.47 3.32 -14.81
N ILE A 116 -0.37 2.14 -15.43
CA ILE A 116 -1.47 1.51 -16.19
C ILE A 116 -2.26 0.50 -15.36
N ILE A 117 -1.77 0.07 -14.19
CA ILE A 117 -2.46 -0.84 -13.27
C ILE A 117 -3.92 -0.42 -13.00
N PRO A 118 -4.24 0.84 -12.68
CA PRO A 118 -5.64 1.22 -12.42
C PRO A 118 -6.58 0.93 -13.58
N ALA A 119 -6.13 1.12 -14.83
CA ALA A 119 -6.93 0.82 -16.02
C ALA A 119 -7.14 -0.70 -16.19
N ILE A 120 -6.10 -1.49 -15.95
CA ILE A 120 -6.17 -2.97 -16.01
C ILE A 120 -7.10 -3.50 -14.93
N VAL A 121 -6.97 -3.01 -13.69
CA VAL A 121 -7.80 -3.43 -12.55
C VAL A 121 -9.27 -3.09 -12.79
N ALA A 122 -9.58 -1.87 -13.25
CA ALA A 122 -10.95 -1.46 -13.55
C ALA A 122 -11.58 -2.35 -14.64
N SER A 123 -10.82 -2.63 -15.70
CA SER A 123 -11.25 -3.52 -16.80
C SER A 123 -11.42 -4.95 -16.31
N GLY A 124 -10.44 -5.48 -15.56
CA GLY A 124 -10.50 -6.84 -15.01
C GLY A 124 -11.66 -7.05 -14.04
N PHE A 125 -11.95 -6.06 -13.18
CA PHE A 125 -13.08 -6.12 -12.26
C PHE A 125 -14.42 -6.12 -12.99
N LEU A 126 -14.57 -5.24 -14.00
CA LEU A 126 -15.78 -5.21 -14.84
C LEU A 126 -15.92 -6.49 -15.65
N MET A 127 -14.82 -7.05 -16.17
CA MET A 127 -14.82 -8.35 -16.85
C MET A 127 -15.29 -9.45 -15.90
N GLY A 128 -14.83 -9.49 -14.66
CA GLY A 128 -15.28 -10.44 -13.64
C GLY A 128 -16.79 -10.33 -13.37
N ILE A 129 -17.33 -9.10 -13.29
CA ILE A 129 -18.79 -8.88 -13.16
C ILE A 129 -19.53 -9.42 -14.39
N MET A 130 -19.03 -9.14 -15.60
CA MET A 130 -19.65 -9.62 -16.82
C MET A 130 -19.62 -11.16 -16.94
N GLU A 131 -18.51 -11.80 -16.53
CA GLU A 131 -18.41 -13.26 -16.46
C GLU A 131 -19.38 -13.85 -15.43
N ALA A 132 -19.54 -13.20 -14.25
CA ALA A 132 -20.55 -13.61 -13.27
C ALA A 132 -21.97 -13.52 -13.83
N LEU A 133 -22.30 -12.45 -14.54
CA LEU A 133 -23.58 -12.29 -15.21
C LEU A 133 -23.80 -13.36 -16.29
N ASN A 134 -22.78 -13.60 -17.14
CA ASN A 134 -22.81 -14.68 -18.15
C ASN A 134 -23.04 -16.05 -17.51
N PHE A 135 -22.32 -16.36 -16.45
CA PHE A 135 -22.48 -17.60 -15.71
C PHE A 135 -23.90 -17.76 -15.18
N MET A 136 -24.48 -16.71 -14.55
CA MET A 136 -25.84 -16.75 -14.02
C MET A 136 -26.90 -16.92 -15.14
N VAL A 137 -26.72 -16.25 -16.28
CA VAL A 137 -27.61 -16.37 -17.43
C VAL A 137 -27.55 -17.77 -18.04
N ASN A 138 -26.33 -18.27 -18.29
CA ASN A 138 -26.12 -19.59 -18.92
C ASN A 138 -26.61 -20.76 -18.07
N ASN A 139 -26.63 -20.59 -16.73
CA ASN A 139 -27.15 -21.60 -15.80
C ASN A 139 -28.62 -21.37 -15.42
N GLY A 140 -29.30 -20.41 -16.04
CA GLY A 140 -30.72 -20.16 -15.81
C GLY A 140 -31.08 -19.50 -14.46
N PHE A 141 -30.08 -18.99 -13.71
CA PHE A 141 -30.29 -18.29 -12.46
C PHE A 141 -30.82 -16.86 -12.66
N LEU A 142 -30.52 -16.26 -13.81
CA LEU A 142 -30.90 -14.91 -14.15
C LEU A 142 -31.36 -14.84 -15.61
N ASN A 143 -32.48 -14.16 -15.85
CA ASN A 143 -32.97 -13.93 -17.20
C ASN A 143 -32.87 -12.43 -17.52
N ILE A 144 -31.82 -12.04 -18.24
CA ILE A 144 -31.58 -10.67 -18.70
C ILE A 144 -31.45 -10.65 -20.21
N ASN A 145 -31.79 -9.49 -20.80
CA ASN A 145 -31.60 -9.28 -22.22
C ASN A 145 -30.12 -8.98 -22.52
N THR A 146 -29.39 -10.01 -22.95
CA THR A 146 -27.97 -9.90 -23.31
C THR A 146 -27.72 -9.06 -24.59
N ASN A 147 -28.76 -8.75 -25.35
CA ASN A 147 -28.72 -7.83 -26.49
C ASN A 147 -29.07 -6.38 -26.09
N GLY A 148 -29.39 -6.13 -24.82
CA GLY A 148 -29.69 -4.80 -24.30
C GLY A 148 -28.43 -3.91 -24.31
N SER A 149 -28.62 -2.62 -24.56
CA SER A 149 -27.51 -1.65 -24.70
C SER A 149 -26.57 -1.62 -23.49
N ILE A 150 -27.12 -1.71 -22.28
CA ILE A 150 -26.30 -1.72 -21.04
C ILE A 150 -25.37 -2.93 -21.02
N TYR A 151 -25.89 -4.12 -21.33
CA TYR A 151 -25.09 -5.35 -21.35
C TYR A 151 -23.99 -5.29 -22.42
N VAL A 152 -24.37 -4.92 -23.65
CA VAL A 152 -23.44 -4.82 -24.79
C VAL A 152 -22.34 -3.79 -24.52
N PHE A 153 -22.70 -2.62 -23.96
CA PHE A 153 -21.71 -1.60 -23.62
C PHE A 153 -20.84 -1.99 -22.43
N ALA A 154 -21.40 -2.64 -21.41
CA ALA A 154 -20.61 -3.16 -20.30
C ALA A 154 -19.59 -4.21 -20.77
N GLN A 155 -19.97 -5.08 -21.69
CA GLN A 155 -19.07 -6.04 -22.34
C GLN A 155 -17.96 -5.34 -23.13
N LEU A 156 -18.29 -4.30 -23.89
CA LEU A 156 -17.31 -3.48 -24.61
C LEU A 156 -16.34 -2.79 -23.62
N PHE A 157 -16.84 -2.18 -22.55
CA PHE A 157 -16.02 -1.47 -21.58
C PHE A 157 -15.10 -2.41 -20.80
N SER A 158 -15.58 -3.63 -20.50
CA SER A 158 -14.83 -4.61 -19.70
C SER A 158 -13.51 -5.03 -20.35
N ASN A 159 -13.46 -5.16 -21.66
CA ASN A 159 -12.27 -5.64 -22.37
C ASN A 159 -11.42 -4.52 -23.01
N THR A 160 -11.88 -3.25 -22.96
CA THR A 160 -11.24 -2.14 -23.69
C THR A 160 -9.77 -1.97 -23.30
N ALA A 161 -9.44 -1.98 -21.99
CA ALA A 161 -8.04 -1.79 -21.58
C ALA A 161 -7.13 -2.94 -22.05
N TYR A 162 -7.63 -4.15 -22.15
CA TYR A 162 -6.87 -5.30 -22.66
C TYR A 162 -6.69 -5.23 -24.19
N THR A 163 -7.73 -4.86 -24.91
CA THR A 163 -7.69 -4.72 -26.38
C THR A 163 -6.69 -3.66 -26.81
N PHE A 164 -6.65 -2.52 -26.10
CA PHE A 164 -5.77 -1.38 -26.41
C PHE A 164 -4.52 -1.33 -25.52
N LEU A 165 -4.21 -2.41 -24.84
CA LEU A 165 -3.06 -2.50 -23.93
C LEU A 165 -1.72 -2.11 -24.59
N PRO A 166 -1.40 -2.49 -25.84
CA PRO A 166 -0.19 -2.07 -26.51
C PRO A 166 -0.03 -0.54 -26.56
N ILE A 167 -1.12 0.22 -26.68
CA ILE A 167 -1.08 1.69 -26.67
C ILE A 167 -0.70 2.20 -25.27
N LEU A 168 -1.31 1.64 -24.20
CA LEU A 168 -1.05 2.03 -22.84
C LEU A 168 0.40 1.74 -22.45
N ILE A 169 0.91 0.56 -22.78
CA ILE A 169 2.31 0.16 -22.55
C ILE A 169 3.26 1.06 -23.33
N ALA A 170 2.96 1.32 -24.60
CA ALA A 170 3.80 2.12 -25.46
C ALA A 170 3.89 3.59 -25.00
N TYR A 171 2.77 4.18 -24.59
CA TYR A 171 2.74 5.53 -24.01
C TYR A 171 3.58 5.62 -22.72
N SER A 172 3.33 4.70 -21.79
CA SER A 172 4.05 4.65 -20.51
C SER A 172 5.54 4.34 -20.69
N GLY A 173 5.86 3.36 -21.55
CA GLY A 173 7.24 2.98 -21.88
C GLY A 173 8.03 4.12 -22.53
N ALA A 174 7.42 4.87 -23.45
CA ALA A 174 8.06 6.03 -24.07
C ALA A 174 8.44 7.08 -23.01
N LYS A 175 7.56 7.34 -22.07
CA LYS A 175 7.84 8.25 -20.94
C LYS A 175 8.99 7.75 -20.08
N VAL A 176 9.04 6.45 -19.77
CA VAL A 176 10.11 5.83 -18.95
C VAL A 176 11.43 5.84 -19.70
N PHE A 177 11.44 5.54 -21.00
CA PHE A 177 12.65 5.55 -21.83
C PHE A 177 13.06 6.96 -22.27
N GLY A 178 12.28 8.00 -21.97
CA GLY A 178 12.55 9.40 -22.29
C GLY A 178 12.43 9.71 -23.79
N ALA A 179 11.43 9.11 -24.44
CA ALA A 179 10.91 9.45 -25.77
C ALA A 179 9.61 10.25 -25.63
N ASN A 180 9.14 10.81 -26.75
CA ASN A 180 7.84 11.46 -26.78
C ASN A 180 6.71 10.43 -26.55
N PRO A 181 5.88 10.57 -25.49
CA PRO A 181 4.85 9.58 -25.16
C PRO A 181 3.79 9.42 -26.26
N TYR A 182 3.50 10.47 -27.02
CA TYR A 182 2.51 10.42 -28.10
C TYR A 182 3.05 9.66 -29.31
N LEU A 183 4.36 9.78 -29.61
CA LEU A 183 4.99 8.95 -30.64
C LEU A 183 5.03 7.48 -30.20
N GLY A 184 5.26 7.24 -28.89
CA GLY A 184 5.11 5.90 -28.31
C GLY A 184 3.72 5.35 -28.54
N ALA A 185 2.67 6.12 -28.22
CA ALA A 185 1.29 5.72 -28.46
C ALA A 185 1.02 5.38 -29.95
N VAL A 186 1.59 6.16 -30.90
CA VAL A 186 1.48 5.87 -32.32
C VAL A 186 2.09 4.53 -32.67
N ILE A 187 3.25 4.16 -32.11
CA ILE A 187 3.83 2.81 -32.30
C ILE A 187 2.87 1.73 -31.75
N GLY A 188 2.29 1.92 -30.57
CA GLY A 188 1.28 1.01 -30.03
C GLY A 188 0.05 0.88 -30.95
N MET A 189 -0.44 1.98 -31.54
CA MET A 189 -1.54 1.98 -32.52
C MET A 189 -1.17 1.24 -33.81
N ILE A 190 0.07 1.41 -34.32
CA ILE A 190 0.57 0.67 -35.47
C ILE A 190 0.53 -0.84 -35.21
N MET A 191 0.94 -1.27 -34.01
CA MET A 191 1.00 -2.67 -33.63
C MET A 191 -0.37 -3.36 -33.54
N ILE A 192 -1.44 -2.60 -33.34
CA ILE A 192 -2.82 -3.14 -33.27
C ILE A 192 -3.73 -2.52 -34.35
N HIS A 193 -3.12 -2.04 -35.44
CA HIS A 193 -3.88 -1.37 -36.50
C HIS A 193 -4.93 -2.30 -37.09
N PRO A 194 -6.16 -1.82 -37.41
CA PRO A 194 -7.25 -2.63 -37.94
C PRO A 194 -6.93 -3.39 -39.26
N ASN A 195 -5.94 -2.94 -40.02
CA ASN A 195 -5.47 -3.65 -41.22
C ASN A 195 -4.58 -4.86 -40.90
N LEU A 196 -4.21 -5.07 -39.64
CA LEU A 196 -3.60 -6.31 -39.19
C LEU A 196 -4.70 -7.24 -38.66
N GLN A 197 -4.60 -8.54 -38.94
CA GLN A 197 -5.51 -9.52 -38.35
C GLN A 197 -5.41 -9.48 -36.84
N ASN A 198 -6.54 -9.52 -36.14
CA ASN A 198 -6.53 -9.55 -34.68
C ASN A 198 -5.83 -10.82 -34.18
N ALA A 199 -4.82 -10.67 -33.28
CA ALA A 199 -4.07 -11.81 -32.77
C ALA A 199 -4.95 -12.89 -32.12
N TRP A 200 -6.06 -12.51 -31.48
CA TRP A 200 -6.96 -13.44 -30.80
C TRP A 200 -7.80 -14.30 -31.76
N THR A 201 -7.96 -13.89 -33.02
CA THR A 201 -8.69 -14.68 -34.03
C THR A 201 -7.81 -15.68 -34.76
N VAL A 202 -6.48 -15.57 -34.62
CA VAL A 202 -5.55 -16.46 -35.36
C VAL A 202 -5.73 -17.94 -34.98
N ALA A 203 -6.05 -18.22 -33.71
CA ALA A 203 -6.27 -19.59 -33.23
C ALA A 203 -7.48 -20.28 -33.89
N THR A 204 -8.51 -19.50 -34.26
CA THR A 204 -9.76 -20.02 -34.88
C THR A 204 -9.78 -19.91 -36.40
N GLU A 205 -9.14 -18.87 -36.95
CA GLU A 205 -9.24 -18.54 -38.38
C GLU A 205 -7.95 -18.85 -39.15
N GLY A 206 -6.84 -19.13 -38.44
CA GLY A 206 -5.50 -19.23 -39.04
C GLY A 206 -4.96 -17.86 -39.48
N VAL A 207 -3.73 -17.80 -39.95
CA VAL A 207 -3.13 -16.59 -40.54
C VAL A 207 -3.73 -16.34 -41.92
N GLN A 208 -4.36 -15.17 -42.09
CA GLN A 208 -5.09 -14.85 -43.32
C GLN A 208 -4.24 -14.15 -44.37
N ALA A 209 -3.21 -13.38 -43.95
CA ALA A 209 -2.39 -12.61 -44.88
C ALA A 209 -0.92 -12.59 -44.44
N THR A 210 -0.02 -12.62 -45.43
CA THR A 210 1.41 -12.46 -45.25
C THR A 210 1.92 -11.31 -46.11
N GLN A 211 2.97 -10.62 -45.64
CA GLN A 211 3.61 -9.54 -46.39
C GLN A 211 5.12 -9.81 -46.56
N LYS A 212 5.61 -9.70 -47.79
CA LYS A 212 7.05 -9.73 -48.06
C LYS A 212 7.72 -8.43 -47.55
N VAL A 213 8.79 -8.58 -46.81
CA VAL A 213 9.56 -7.47 -46.24
C VAL A 213 11.00 -7.51 -46.75
N TRP A 214 11.74 -6.40 -46.52
CA TRP A 214 13.15 -6.25 -46.87
C TRP A 214 13.42 -6.61 -48.34
N PHE A 215 12.66 -5.96 -49.25
CA PHE A 215 12.75 -6.19 -50.72
C PHE A 215 12.43 -7.65 -51.14
N GLY A 216 11.63 -8.36 -50.32
CA GLY A 216 11.22 -9.74 -50.66
C GLY A 216 12.12 -10.82 -50.03
N LEU A 217 13.02 -10.45 -49.11
CA LEU A 217 13.95 -11.38 -48.48
C LEU A 217 13.21 -12.47 -47.67
N TYR A 218 12.15 -12.10 -46.96
CA TYR A 218 11.28 -13.02 -46.22
C TYR A 218 9.86 -12.46 -46.09
N SER A 219 8.96 -13.28 -45.61
CA SER A 219 7.56 -12.91 -45.38
C SER A 219 7.26 -12.92 -43.89
N ILE A 220 6.42 -11.98 -43.44
CA ILE A 220 5.87 -11.91 -42.12
C ILE A 220 4.36 -12.08 -42.16
N ASP A 221 3.77 -12.56 -41.06
CA ASP A 221 2.33 -12.64 -40.91
C ASP A 221 1.77 -11.24 -40.60
N MET A 222 0.68 -10.85 -41.27
CA MET A 222 0.00 -9.58 -41.06
C MET A 222 -0.95 -9.67 -39.86
N VAL A 223 -0.38 -10.00 -38.70
CA VAL A 223 -1.09 -10.19 -37.42
C VAL A 223 -0.74 -9.06 -36.47
N GLY A 224 -1.74 -8.57 -35.74
CA GLY A 224 -1.56 -7.54 -34.72
C GLY A 224 -0.97 -8.11 -33.42
N TYR A 225 -0.59 -7.22 -32.54
CA TYR A 225 0.10 -7.56 -31.28
C TYR A 225 -0.81 -7.38 -30.07
N GLN A 226 -2.13 -7.64 -30.21
CA GLN A 226 -3.07 -7.63 -29.08
C GLN A 226 -2.63 -8.67 -28.05
N GLY A 227 -2.55 -8.28 -26.79
CA GLY A 227 -2.12 -9.13 -25.68
C GLY A 227 -0.61 -9.31 -25.53
N HIS A 228 0.20 -8.92 -26.53
CA HIS A 228 1.65 -8.99 -26.43
C HIS A 228 2.24 -7.78 -25.68
N VAL A 229 3.25 -8.03 -24.87
CA VAL A 229 3.86 -7.04 -23.98
C VAL A 229 5.32 -6.77 -24.33
N ILE A 230 6.13 -7.82 -24.43
CA ILE A 230 7.58 -7.72 -24.66
C ILE A 230 7.90 -7.02 -25.98
N PRO A 231 7.27 -7.37 -27.12
CA PRO A 231 7.51 -6.69 -28.37
C PRO A 231 7.23 -5.19 -28.32
N VAL A 232 6.17 -4.77 -27.59
CA VAL A 232 5.79 -3.37 -27.45
C VAL A 232 6.87 -2.59 -26.68
N ILE A 233 7.35 -3.13 -25.55
CA ILE A 233 8.39 -2.49 -24.73
C ILE A 233 9.67 -2.31 -25.54
N ILE A 234 10.08 -3.32 -26.28
CA ILE A 234 11.30 -3.27 -27.11
C ILE A 234 11.12 -2.28 -28.27
N ALA A 235 9.97 -2.28 -28.94
CA ALA A 235 9.66 -1.31 -29.99
C ALA A 235 9.81 0.13 -29.51
N VAL A 236 9.25 0.44 -28.35
CA VAL A 236 9.31 1.80 -27.79
C VAL A 236 10.70 2.15 -27.25
N TRP A 237 11.44 1.17 -26.74
CA TRP A 237 12.84 1.38 -26.41
C TRP A 237 13.66 1.75 -27.66
N VAL A 238 13.43 1.06 -28.80
CA VAL A 238 14.06 1.39 -30.08
C VAL A 238 13.64 2.77 -30.57
N LEU A 239 12.35 3.12 -30.48
CA LEU A 239 11.85 4.47 -30.76
C LEU A 239 12.66 5.53 -30.00
N ALA A 240 12.82 5.32 -28.68
CA ALA A 240 13.56 6.27 -27.83
C ALA A 240 15.03 6.42 -28.24
N GLN A 241 15.68 5.32 -28.70
CA GLN A 241 17.07 5.40 -29.19
C GLN A 241 17.16 6.16 -30.51
N ILE A 242 16.21 5.99 -31.42
CA ILE A 242 16.17 6.68 -32.71
C ILE A 242 15.87 8.15 -32.51
N GLU A 243 14.80 8.49 -31.79
CA GLU A 243 14.37 9.85 -31.53
C GLU A 243 15.49 10.69 -30.87
N LYS A 244 16.11 10.17 -29.80
CA LYS A 244 17.22 10.84 -29.09
C LYS A 244 18.44 11.09 -29.98
N ARG A 245 18.71 10.22 -30.96
CA ARG A 245 19.83 10.41 -31.89
C ARG A 245 19.47 11.45 -32.96
N LEU A 246 18.23 11.40 -33.47
CA LEU A 246 17.75 12.35 -34.46
C LEU A 246 17.74 13.78 -33.95
N HIS A 247 17.25 14.01 -32.73
CA HIS A 247 17.32 15.34 -32.09
C HIS A 247 18.73 15.92 -31.99
N LYS A 248 19.77 15.08 -32.03
CA LYS A 248 21.18 15.55 -32.01
C LYS A 248 21.74 15.85 -33.39
N ILE A 249 21.16 15.27 -34.44
CA ILE A 249 21.68 15.29 -35.81
C ILE A 249 20.87 16.25 -36.69
N VAL A 250 19.55 16.27 -36.48
CA VAL A 250 18.62 17.07 -37.28
C VAL A 250 18.75 18.54 -36.87
N PRO A 251 18.95 19.50 -37.82
CA PRO A 251 18.92 20.91 -37.49
C PRO A 251 17.58 21.35 -36.88
N ALA A 252 17.60 22.24 -35.89
CA ALA A 252 16.43 22.68 -35.12
C ALA A 252 15.25 23.14 -36.01
N MET A 253 15.52 23.73 -37.16
CA MET A 253 14.51 24.16 -38.14
C MET A 253 13.67 22.99 -38.68
N PHE A 254 14.27 21.79 -38.80
CA PHE A 254 13.62 20.60 -39.37
C PHE A 254 13.20 19.59 -38.30
N ASP A 255 13.69 19.75 -37.09
CA ASP A 255 13.53 18.74 -36.00
C ASP A 255 12.07 18.43 -35.66
N LEU A 256 11.20 19.45 -35.69
CA LEU A 256 9.79 19.30 -35.32
C LEU A 256 9.02 18.31 -36.21
N PHE A 257 9.40 18.11 -37.48
CA PHE A 257 8.71 17.21 -38.39
C PHE A 257 9.57 16.05 -38.90
N VAL A 258 10.88 16.23 -39.09
CA VAL A 258 11.77 15.15 -39.56
C VAL A 258 11.97 14.09 -38.48
N THR A 259 12.23 14.52 -37.26
CA THR A 259 12.48 13.58 -36.15
C THR A 259 11.26 12.68 -35.86
N PRO A 260 10.02 13.20 -35.67
CA PRO A 260 8.86 12.34 -35.49
C PRO A 260 8.58 11.43 -36.69
N LEU A 261 8.65 11.96 -37.92
CA LEU A 261 8.38 11.19 -39.13
C LEU A 261 9.34 10.00 -39.26
N VAL A 262 10.64 10.26 -39.17
CA VAL A 262 11.67 9.22 -39.32
C VAL A 262 11.62 8.24 -38.16
N SER A 263 11.45 8.74 -36.92
CA SER A 263 11.35 7.88 -35.74
C SER A 263 10.19 6.89 -35.82
N VAL A 264 8.99 7.37 -36.18
CA VAL A 264 7.80 6.52 -36.31
C VAL A 264 7.93 5.55 -37.47
N PHE A 265 8.36 6.05 -38.66
CA PHE A 265 8.47 5.20 -39.85
C PHE A 265 9.49 4.08 -39.66
N VAL A 266 10.71 4.43 -39.22
CA VAL A 266 11.78 3.45 -39.03
C VAL A 266 11.42 2.46 -37.91
N THR A 267 10.94 2.96 -36.77
CA THR A 267 10.54 2.09 -35.65
C THR A 267 9.36 1.20 -36.05
N GLY A 268 8.34 1.76 -36.68
CA GLY A 268 7.16 0.98 -37.12
C GLY A 268 7.54 -0.15 -38.08
N TYR A 269 8.39 0.15 -39.08
CA TYR A 269 8.86 -0.86 -40.02
C TYR A 269 9.72 -1.94 -39.33
N LEU A 270 10.66 -1.55 -38.46
CA LEU A 270 11.47 -2.50 -37.68
C LEU A 270 10.60 -3.32 -36.73
N THR A 271 9.57 -2.71 -36.14
CA THR A 271 8.65 -3.39 -35.22
C THR A 271 7.88 -4.50 -35.94
N LEU A 272 7.25 -4.21 -37.07
CA LEU A 272 6.45 -5.21 -37.80
C LEU A 272 7.34 -6.26 -38.47
N SER A 273 8.52 -5.90 -38.99
CA SER A 273 9.35 -6.81 -39.75
C SER A 273 10.35 -7.63 -38.92
N ILE A 274 10.89 -7.11 -37.82
CA ILE A 274 11.97 -7.77 -37.06
C ILE A 274 11.59 -7.94 -35.58
N ILE A 275 11.32 -6.83 -34.89
CA ILE A 275 11.16 -6.83 -33.44
C ILE A 275 9.97 -7.69 -33.03
N GLY A 276 8.83 -7.47 -33.67
CA GLY A 276 7.60 -8.21 -33.37
C GLY A 276 7.78 -9.72 -33.50
N PRO A 277 8.14 -10.26 -34.69
CA PRO A 277 8.29 -11.71 -34.89
C PRO A 277 9.30 -12.34 -33.90
N ILE A 278 10.45 -11.70 -33.68
CA ILE A 278 11.48 -12.23 -32.78
C ILE A 278 11.00 -12.23 -31.33
N PHE A 279 10.47 -11.09 -30.86
CA PHE A 279 10.14 -10.95 -29.45
C PHE A 279 8.80 -11.62 -29.08
N VAL A 280 7.89 -11.84 -30.03
CA VAL A 280 6.74 -12.77 -29.84
C VAL A 280 7.24 -14.20 -29.64
N ALA A 281 8.21 -14.65 -30.40
CA ALA A 281 8.80 -15.98 -30.21
C ALA A 281 9.48 -16.12 -28.83
N VAL A 282 10.21 -15.09 -28.40
CA VAL A 282 10.82 -15.05 -27.05
C VAL A 282 9.75 -15.05 -25.96
N GLU A 283 8.71 -14.23 -26.10
CA GLU A 283 7.58 -14.17 -25.16
C GLU A 283 6.86 -15.51 -25.06
N ASN A 284 6.56 -16.14 -26.18
CA ASN A 284 5.95 -17.46 -26.22
C ASN A 284 6.82 -18.53 -25.55
N GLY A 285 8.15 -18.50 -25.78
CA GLY A 285 9.09 -19.41 -25.12
C GLY A 285 9.12 -19.24 -23.61
N LEU A 286 9.05 -18.00 -23.13
CA LEU A 286 8.96 -17.69 -21.69
C LEU A 286 7.65 -18.23 -21.09
N LEU A 287 6.52 -17.99 -21.77
CA LEU A 287 5.20 -18.44 -21.32
C LEU A 287 5.10 -19.96 -21.31
N ASP A 288 5.66 -20.64 -22.32
CA ASP A 288 5.72 -22.09 -22.36
C ASP A 288 6.58 -22.67 -21.23
N GLY A 289 7.71 -22.03 -20.92
CA GLY A 289 8.55 -22.40 -19.78
C GLY A 289 7.82 -22.27 -18.44
N ILE A 290 7.09 -21.17 -18.24
CA ILE A 290 6.26 -20.96 -17.04
C ILE A 290 5.12 -21.97 -16.98
N GLN A 291 4.44 -22.21 -18.10
CA GLN A 291 3.37 -23.20 -18.17
C GLN A 291 3.89 -24.62 -17.90
N TRP A 292 5.06 -24.97 -18.44
CA TRP A 292 5.72 -26.23 -18.13
C TRP A 292 6.02 -26.35 -16.63
N LEU A 293 6.51 -25.28 -15.99
CA LEU A 293 6.79 -25.26 -14.55
C LEU A 293 5.50 -25.43 -13.72
N ILE A 294 4.41 -24.75 -14.12
CA ILE A 294 3.10 -24.91 -13.46
C ILE A 294 2.57 -26.33 -13.61
N ALA A 295 2.78 -26.94 -14.78
CA ALA A 295 2.30 -28.28 -15.13
C ALA A 295 3.18 -29.42 -14.58
N LEU A 296 4.24 -29.13 -13.82
CA LEU A 296 5.05 -30.17 -13.20
C LEU A 296 4.19 -31.11 -12.36
N PRO A 297 4.50 -32.44 -12.38
CA PRO A 297 3.72 -33.44 -11.65
C PRO A 297 3.50 -33.05 -10.19
N PHE A 298 2.33 -33.39 -9.67
CA PHE A 298 1.92 -33.13 -8.28
C PHE A 298 1.89 -31.65 -7.89
N GLY A 299 1.93 -30.69 -8.84
CA GLY A 299 1.89 -29.27 -8.57
C GLY A 299 3.16 -28.70 -7.91
N ILE A 300 4.29 -29.43 -7.98
CA ILE A 300 5.56 -29.04 -7.31
C ILE A 300 6.02 -27.66 -7.77
N GLY A 301 5.96 -27.37 -9.08
CA GLY A 301 6.35 -26.07 -9.61
C GLY A 301 5.50 -24.94 -9.04
N SER A 302 4.19 -25.13 -9.00
CA SER A 302 3.26 -24.16 -8.42
C SER A 302 3.45 -23.98 -6.91
N PHE A 303 3.78 -25.05 -6.18
CA PHE A 303 4.16 -24.97 -4.77
C PHE A 303 5.36 -24.04 -4.57
N ILE A 304 6.43 -24.23 -5.35
CA ILE A 304 7.62 -23.38 -5.29
C ILE A 304 7.27 -21.94 -5.66
N MET A 305 6.53 -21.72 -6.74
CA MET A 305 6.13 -20.39 -7.18
C MET A 305 5.27 -19.67 -6.12
N GLY A 306 4.32 -20.38 -5.51
CA GLY A 306 3.49 -19.84 -4.43
C GLY A 306 4.28 -19.48 -3.17
N ALA A 307 5.30 -20.30 -2.82
CA ALA A 307 6.20 -20.01 -1.70
C ALA A 307 7.01 -18.73 -1.92
N PHE A 308 7.52 -18.54 -3.14
CA PHE A 308 8.40 -17.42 -3.47
C PHE A 308 7.66 -16.16 -3.91
N TYR A 309 6.35 -16.21 -4.14
CA TYR A 309 5.59 -15.05 -4.59
C TYR A 309 5.68 -13.87 -3.61
N ALA A 310 5.37 -14.07 -2.32
CA ALA A 310 5.44 -13.00 -1.32
C ALA A 310 6.86 -12.41 -1.13
N PRO A 311 7.96 -13.18 -1.12
CA PRO A 311 9.32 -12.66 -1.22
C PRO A 311 9.53 -11.73 -2.43
N THR A 312 8.97 -12.05 -3.59
CA THR A 312 9.08 -11.19 -4.77
C THR A 312 8.23 -9.93 -4.68
N VAL A 313 7.11 -9.96 -3.92
CA VAL A 313 6.34 -8.74 -3.56
C VAL A 313 7.20 -7.81 -2.72
N VAL A 314 7.91 -8.34 -1.72
CA VAL A 314 8.84 -7.56 -0.89
C VAL A 314 9.96 -6.94 -1.74
N ALA A 315 10.47 -7.68 -2.70
CA ALA A 315 11.48 -7.18 -3.65
C ALA A 315 10.92 -6.19 -4.69
N GLY A 316 9.59 -6.01 -4.78
CA GLY A 316 8.93 -5.14 -5.76
C GLY A 316 8.86 -5.73 -7.17
N VAL A 317 9.16 -7.02 -7.33
CA VAL A 317 9.21 -7.72 -8.63
C VAL A 317 7.81 -8.07 -9.15
N HIS A 318 6.83 -8.19 -8.26
CA HIS A 318 5.48 -8.68 -8.58
C HIS A 318 4.74 -7.89 -9.67
N HIS A 319 5.07 -6.60 -9.86
CA HIS A 319 4.49 -5.80 -10.95
C HIS A 319 4.83 -6.33 -12.35
N MET A 320 5.92 -7.09 -12.47
CA MET A 320 6.29 -7.74 -13.75
C MET A 320 5.38 -8.93 -14.09
N TYR A 321 4.73 -9.53 -13.11
CA TYR A 321 3.92 -10.72 -13.32
C TYR A 321 2.67 -10.47 -14.13
N THR A 322 2.25 -9.21 -14.26
CA THR A 322 1.21 -8.78 -15.20
C THR A 322 1.54 -9.20 -16.65
N ILE A 323 2.83 -9.25 -17.02
CA ILE A 323 3.27 -9.75 -18.35
C ILE A 323 2.89 -11.21 -18.52
N ILE A 324 3.07 -12.03 -17.47
CA ILE A 324 2.74 -13.46 -17.49
C ILE A 324 1.23 -13.64 -17.63
N ASP A 325 0.45 -12.93 -16.82
CA ASP A 325 -1.01 -13.00 -16.88
C ASP A 325 -1.53 -12.63 -18.27
N LEU A 326 -1.09 -11.49 -18.79
CA LEU A 326 -1.55 -10.99 -20.09
C LEU A 326 -1.11 -11.90 -21.24
N GLY A 327 0.12 -12.40 -21.21
CA GLY A 327 0.62 -13.35 -22.18
C GLY A 327 -0.12 -14.69 -22.14
N GLN A 328 -0.43 -15.22 -20.93
CA GLN A 328 -1.23 -16.44 -20.81
C GLN A 328 -2.67 -16.23 -21.29
N LEU A 329 -3.30 -15.09 -20.97
CA LEU A 329 -4.62 -14.74 -21.49
C LEU A 329 -4.63 -14.66 -23.01
N ALA A 330 -3.63 -14.03 -23.62
CA ALA A 330 -3.51 -13.95 -25.08
C ALA A 330 -3.31 -15.32 -25.73
N LYS A 331 -2.48 -16.20 -25.13
CA LYS A 331 -2.09 -17.48 -25.70
C LYS A 331 -3.08 -18.62 -25.42
N PHE A 332 -3.62 -18.67 -24.19
CA PHE A 332 -4.43 -19.79 -23.71
C PHE A 332 -5.90 -19.41 -23.43
N GLY A 333 -6.26 -18.13 -23.53
CA GLY A 333 -7.57 -17.60 -23.17
C GLY A 333 -7.83 -17.53 -21.65
N VAL A 334 -6.91 -18.07 -20.85
CA VAL A 334 -6.95 -18.03 -19.38
C VAL A 334 -5.54 -17.86 -18.83
N THR A 335 -5.44 -17.24 -17.64
CA THR A 335 -4.18 -17.20 -16.89
C THR A 335 -4.21 -18.19 -15.74
N TYR A 336 -3.21 -19.03 -15.65
CA TYR A 336 -2.97 -19.94 -14.53
C TYR A 336 -2.12 -19.29 -13.44
N TRP A 337 -1.46 -18.18 -13.75
CA TRP A 337 -0.63 -17.44 -12.80
C TRP A 337 -1.44 -16.68 -11.74
N LEU A 338 -2.56 -16.06 -12.14
CA LEU A 338 -3.38 -15.25 -11.24
C LEU A 338 -3.92 -16.03 -10.02
N PRO A 339 -4.43 -17.28 -10.14
CA PRO A 339 -4.82 -18.09 -8.99
C PRO A 339 -3.65 -18.38 -8.03
N LEU A 340 -2.42 -18.58 -8.53
CA LEU A 340 -1.23 -18.77 -7.69
C LEU A 340 -0.89 -17.50 -6.91
N ALA A 341 -0.90 -16.37 -7.59
CA ALA A 341 -0.72 -15.05 -6.97
C ALA A 341 -1.78 -14.76 -5.92
N SER A 342 -3.04 -15.10 -6.23
CA SER A 342 -4.17 -14.94 -5.32
C SER A 342 -4.00 -15.80 -4.07
N ALA A 343 -3.59 -17.07 -4.20
CA ALA A 343 -3.32 -17.95 -3.07
C ALA A 343 -2.23 -17.37 -2.14
N ALA A 344 -1.14 -16.85 -2.71
CA ALA A 344 -0.07 -16.24 -1.93
C ALA A 344 -0.52 -14.97 -1.19
N ASN A 345 -1.33 -14.12 -1.83
CA ASN A 345 -1.88 -12.91 -1.23
C ASN A 345 -2.81 -13.25 -0.06
N ILE A 346 -3.71 -14.19 -0.25
CA ILE A 346 -4.68 -14.65 0.75
C ILE A 346 -3.96 -15.27 1.96
N ALA A 347 -2.92 -16.05 1.72
CA ALA A 347 -2.13 -16.68 2.78
C ALA A 347 -1.45 -15.64 3.69
N GLN A 348 -0.94 -14.53 3.14
CA GLN A 348 -0.40 -13.44 3.96
C GLN A 348 -1.50 -12.79 4.83
N GLY A 349 -2.74 -12.74 4.35
CA GLY A 349 -3.90 -12.33 5.13
C GLY A 349 -4.19 -13.29 6.29
N GLY A 350 -4.15 -14.60 6.04
CA GLY A 350 -4.32 -15.63 7.07
C GLY A 350 -3.28 -15.54 8.18
N ALA A 351 -2.01 -15.35 7.81
CA ALA A 351 -0.93 -15.17 8.77
C ALA A 351 -1.12 -13.89 9.62
N ALA A 352 -1.46 -12.77 8.99
CA ALA A 352 -1.71 -11.51 9.69
C ALA A 352 -2.91 -11.58 10.64
N LEU A 353 -4.01 -12.28 10.23
CA LEU A 353 -5.16 -12.48 11.10
C LEU A 353 -4.81 -13.30 12.34
N ALA A 354 -3.99 -14.35 12.18
CA ALA A 354 -3.54 -15.16 13.31
C ALA A 354 -2.74 -14.33 14.33
N VAL A 355 -1.86 -13.42 13.86
CA VAL A 355 -1.16 -12.47 14.72
C VAL A 355 -2.15 -11.57 15.45
N GLY A 356 -3.10 -10.95 14.71
CA GLY A 356 -4.07 -10.03 15.27
C GLY A 356 -4.99 -10.65 16.32
N LEU A 357 -5.47 -11.88 16.10
CA LEU A 357 -6.36 -12.56 17.04
C LEU A 357 -5.63 -13.12 18.26
N LYS A 358 -4.36 -13.53 18.10
CA LYS A 358 -3.57 -14.11 19.17
C LYS A 358 -2.91 -13.05 20.06
N SER A 359 -2.63 -11.86 19.53
CA SER A 359 -2.01 -10.78 20.29
C SER A 359 -2.95 -10.22 21.34
N ARG A 360 -2.43 -9.97 22.53
CA ARG A 360 -3.10 -9.19 23.59
C ARG A 360 -2.82 -7.69 23.47
N ASN A 361 -1.82 -7.30 22.70
CA ASN A 361 -1.49 -5.90 22.46
C ASN A 361 -2.48 -5.27 21.47
N GLN A 362 -3.27 -4.31 21.94
CA GLN A 362 -4.29 -3.63 21.14
C GLN A 362 -3.73 -2.90 19.92
N LYS A 363 -2.52 -2.33 20.00
CA LYS A 363 -1.86 -1.68 18.83
C LYS A 363 -1.58 -2.70 17.72
N ILE A 364 -1.12 -3.91 18.09
CA ILE A 364 -0.89 -4.98 17.12
C ILE A 364 -2.23 -5.46 16.54
N LYS A 365 -3.23 -5.66 17.37
CA LYS A 365 -4.56 -6.15 16.96
C LYS A 365 -5.25 -5.17 16.01
N SER A 366 -5.28 -3.87 16.35
CA SER A 366 -5.89 -2.82 15.53
C SER A 366 -5.21 -2.61 14.18
N MET A 367 -3.95 -3.01 14.04
CA MET A 367 -3.22 -2.98 12.77
C MET A 367 -3.38 -4.30 12.00
N ALA A 368 -3.26 -5.45 12.68
CA ALA A 368 -3.18 -6.75 12.03
C ALA A 368 -4.51 -7.23 11.44
N VAL A 369 -5.64 -6.99 12.13
CA VAL A 369 -6.96 -7.42 11.65
C VAL A 369 -7.39 -6.68 10.38
N PRO A 370 -7.34 -5.32 10.29
CA PRO A 370 -7.63 -4.62 9.04
C PRO A 370 -6.64 -4.97 7.93
N SER A 371 -5.35 -5.18 8.24
CA SER A 371 -4.34 -5.59 7.26
C SER A 371 -4.64 -6.98 6.68
N ALA A 372 -5.11 -7.91 7.50
CA ALA A 372 -5.55 -9.23 7.04
C ALA A 372 -6.74 -9.14 6.07
N LEU A 373 -7.74 -8.31 6.41
CA LEU A 373 -8.88 -8.06 5.52
C LEU A 373 -8.42 -7.44 4.19
N SER A 374 -7.53 -6.44 4.24
CA SER A 374 -6.93 -5.84 3.05
C SER A 374 -6.25 -6.88 2.14
N ALA A 375 -5.47 -7.80 2.72
CA ALA A 375 -4.82 -8.88 1.97
C ALA A 375 -5.83 -9.86 1.35
N CYS A 376 -6.90 -10.20 2.08
CA CYS A 376 -8.01 -10.98 1.52
C CYS A 376 -8.72 -10.29 0.36
N MET A 377 -8.69 -8.96 0.30
CA MET A 377 -9.21 -8.16 -0.83
C MET A 377 -8.18 -7.96 -1.95
N GLY A 378 -6.98 -8.53 -1.83
CA GLY A 378 -5.92 -8.49 -2.84
C GLY A 378 -4.85 -7.42 -2.61
N ILE A 379 -4.92 -6.62 -1.55
CA ILE A 379 -3.95 -5.56 -1.21
C ILE A 379 -3.10 -6.05 -0.03
N THR A 380 -1.94 -6.62 -0.32
CA THR A 380 -1.13 -7.39 0.64
C THR A 380 -0.08 -6.57 1.40
N GLU A 381 0.25 -5.37 0.93
CA GLU A 381 1.32 -4.55 1.50
C GLU A 381 1.12 -4.27 3.01
N PRO A 382 -0.08 -3.94 3.51
CA PRO A 382 -0.28 -3.74 4.94
C PRO A 382 -0.02 -5.02 5.76
N ALA A 383 -0.44 -6.18 5.26
CA ALA A 383 -0.23 -7.46 5.94
C ALA A 383 1.24 -7.90 5.91
N ILE A 384 1.90 -7.76 4.75
CA ILE A 384 3.31 -8.18 4.59
C ILE A 384 4.22 -7.25 5.40
N PHE A 385 4.16 -5.93 5.14
CA PHE A 385 5.12 -4.97 5.73
C PHE A 385 4.74 -4.52 7.14
N GLY A 386 3.43 -4.34 7.40
CA GLY A 386 2.94 -3.89 8.70
C GLY A 386 2.97 -4.96 9.77
N VAL A 387 2.74 -6.23 9.40
CA VAL A 387 2.55 -7.33 10.34
C VAL A 387 3.56 -8.45 10.14
N ASN A 388 3.50 -9.17 9.02
CA ASN A 388 4.15 -10.47 8.88
C ASN A 388 5.67 -10.37 8.87
N LEU A 389 6.26 -9.40 8.16
CA LEU A 389 7.70 -9.15 8.15
C LEU A 389 8.22 -8.60 9.47
N ARG A 390 7.42 -7.80 10.18
CA ARG A 390 7.79 -7.27 11.48
C ARG A 390 8.10 -8.39 12.49
N PHE A 391 7.32 -9.48 12.46
CA PHE A 391 7.52 -10.64 13.33
C PHE A 391 8.32 -11.76 12.65
N GLY A 392 8.67 -11.65 11.39
CA GLY A 392 9.49 -12.55 10.60
C GLY A 392 8.85 -13.93 10.35
N LYS A 393 8.63 -14.73 11.39
CA LYS A 393 8.04 -16.07 11.28
C LYS A 393 6.66 -16.11 10.64
N PRO A 394 5.69 -15.19 10.93
CA PRO A 394 4.40 -15.14 10.26
C PRO A 394 4.52 -14.97 8.74
N PHE A 395 5.52 -14.21 8.27
CA PHE A 395 5.79 -14.07 6.85
C PHE A 395 6.12 -15.40 6.18
N ILE A 396 6.98 -16.21 6.82
CA ILE A 396 7.36 -17.54 6.33
C ILE A 396 6.14 -18.48 6.30
N MET A 397 5.29 -18.43 7.34
CA MET A 397 4.06 -19.25 7.37
C MET A 397 3.07 -18.81 6.29
N GLY A 398 2.98 -17.51 6.01
CA GLY A 398 2.26 -16.99 4.86
C GLY A 398 2.79 -17.52 3.52
N CYS A 399 4.11 -17.60 3.35
CA CYS A 399 4.73 -18.20 2.17
C CYS A 399 4.37 -19.69 2.02
N LEU A 400 4.38 -20.46 3.13
CA LEU A 400 3.98 -21.88 3.12
C LEU A 400 2.48 -22.06 2.82
N GLY A 401 1.62 -21.22 3.38
CA GLY A 401 0.20 -21.22 3.05
C GLY A 401 -0.05 -20.92 1.58
N GLY A 402 0.66 -19.90 1.03
CA GLY A 402 0.64 -19.58 -0.40
C GLY A 402 1.09 -20.74 -1.29
N ALA A 403 2.15 -21.45 -0.86
CA ALA A 403 2.63 -22.66 -1.55
C ALA A 403 1.56 -23.76 -1.61
N CYS A 404 0.90 -24.05 -0.48
CA CYS A 404 -0.16 -25.07 -0.42
C CYS A 404 -1.38 -24.67 -1.27
N GLY A 405 -1.80 -23.41 -1.22
CA GLY A 405 -2.88 -22.91 -2.07
C GLY A 405 -2.55 -22.95 -3.54
N ALA A 406 -1.35 -22.55 -3.93
CA ALA A 406 -0.87 -22.59 -5.32
C ALA A 406 -0.76 -24.02 -5.85
N LEU A 407 -0.27 -24.97 -5.04
CA LEU A 407 -0.27 -26.39 -5.36
C LEU A 407 -1.68 -26.89 -5.66
N PHE A 408 -2.66 -26.56 -4.81
CA PHE A 408 -4.04 -26.95 -5.02
C PHE A 408 -4.62 -26.31 -6.29
N ALA A 409 -4.33 -25.02 -6.53
CA ALA A 409 -4.75 -24.31 -7.75
C ALA A 409 -4.25 -25.02 -9.02
N SER A 410 -3.00 -25.49 -9.02
CA SER A 410 -2.41 -26.23 -10.13
C SER A 410 -3.08 -27.59 -10.34
N ILE A 411 -3.25 -28.39 -9.26
CA ILE A 411 -3.87 -29.72 -9.33
C ILE A 411 -5.32 -29.62 -9.82
N SER A 412 -6.05 -28.57 -9.41
CA SER A 412 -7.42 -28.33 -9.85
C SER A 412 -7.53 -27.59 -11.18
N SER A 413 -6.39 -27.33 -11.85
CA SER A 413 -6.31 -26.59 -13.13
C SER A 413 -7.09 -25.27 -13.10
N LEU A 414 -6.99 -24.53 -12.01
CA LEU A 414 -7.64 -23.23 -11.87
C LEU A 414 -7.06 -22.24 -12.87
N GLY A 415 -7.90 -21.70 -13.73
CA GLY A 415 -7.57 -20.64 -14.67
C GLY A 415 -8.49 -19.43 -14.49
N ALA A 416 -7.95 -18.24 -14.58
CA ALA A 416 -8.70 -16.99 -14.53
C ALA A 416 -8.88 -16.41 -15.93
N THR A 417 -10.07 -15.89 -16.23
CA THR A 417 -10.44 -15.31 -17.53
C THR A 417 -9.99 -13.85 -17.70
N GLY A 418 -9.36 -13.28 -16.67
CA GLY A 418 -8.82 -11.92 -16.66
C GLY A 418 -7.71 -11.78 -15.62
N THR A 419 -7.17 -10.58 -15.46
CA THR A 419 -6.12 -10.27 -14.47
C THR A 419 -6.43 -8.97 -13.71
N GLY A 420 -5.58 -8.62 -12.75
CA GLY A 420 -5.65 -7.37 -11.99
C GLY A 420 -6.49 -7.45 -10.69
N VAL A 421 -7.22 -8.53 -10.46
CA VAL A 421 -8.05 -8.72 -9.27
C VAL A 421 -7.71 -10.05 -8.61
N THR A 422 -7.31 -10.00 -7.34
CA THR A 422 -6.97 -11.18 -6.52
C THR A 422 -7.81 -11.22 -5.24
N GLY A 423 -7.55 -12.17 -4.37
CA GLY A 423 -8.27 -12.29 -3.10
C GLY A 423 -9.72 -12.76 -3.30
N ILE A 424 -10.62 -12.27 -2.47
CA ILE A 424 -12.05 -12.66 -2.50
C ILE A 424 -12.67 -12.36 -3.88
N PHE A 425 -12.35 -11.21 -4.45
CA PHE A 425 -12.91 -10.81 -5.75
C PHE A 425 -12.34 -11.59 -6.94
N GLY A 426 -11.19 -12.26 -6.78
CA GLY A 426 -10.61 -13.11 -7.82
C GLY A 426 -11.50 -14.30 -8.21
N ILE A 427 -12.48 -14.68 -7.38
CA ILE A 427 -13.47 -15.70 -7.71
C ILE A 427 -14.27 -15.34 -8.97
N LEU A 428 -14.53 -14.05 -9.19
CA LEU A 428 -15.27 -13.56 -10.36
C LEU A 428 -14.56 -13.86 -11.68
N LEU A 429 -13.24 -13.99 -11.65
CA LEU A 429 -12.42 -14.36 -12.81
C LEU A 429 -12.20 -15.88 -12.95
N CYS A 430 -12.61 -16.66 -11.94
CA CYS A 430 -12.43 -18.11 -11.88
C CYS A 430 -13.77 -18.87 -11.83
N LEU A 431 -14.83 -18.32 -12.42
CA LEU A 431 -16.18 -18.91 -12.41
C LEU A 431 -16.32 -20.19 -13.23
N ASN A 432 -15.32 -20.52 -14.04
CA ASN A 432 -15.17 -21.83 -14.66
C ASN A 432 -14.96 -22.97 -13.64
N ASN A 433 -14.39 -22.64 -12.44
CA ASN A 433 -14.24 -23.58 -11.32
C ASN A 433 -14.33 -22.84 -9.97
N PRO A 434 -15.50 -22.29 -9.58
CA PRO A 434 -15.67 -21.47 -8.39
C PRO A 434 -15.43 -22.25 -7.08
N VAL A 435 -15.82 -23.53 -7.05
CA VAL A 435 -15.58 -24.42 -5.90
C VAL A 435 -14.09 -24.64 -5.69
N GLY A 436 -13.34 -24.87 -6.77
CA GLY A 436 -11.89 -24.99 -6.73
C GLY A 436 -11.24 -23.70 -6.19
N TYR A 437 -11.73 -22.52 -6.60
CA TYR A 437 -11.22 -21.25 -6.07
C TYR A 437 -11.48 -21.08 -4.57
N ILE A 438 -12.68 -21.42 -4.10
CA ILE A 438 -13.04 -21.37 -2.67
C ILE A 438 -12.16 -22.32 -1.86
N LEU A 439 -11.92 -23.53 -2.35
CA LEU A 439 -11.05 -24.49 -1.68
C LEU A 439 -9.60 -24.05 -1.66
N MET A 440 -9.09 -23.49 -2.76
CA MET A 440 -7.75 -22.88 -2.82
C MET A 440 -7.62 -21.74 -1.79
N PHE A 441 -8.63 -20.86 -1.71
CA PHE A 441 -8.70 -19.80 -0.72
C PHE A 441 -8.63 -20.35 0.72
N ALA A 442 -9.49 -21.33 1.01
CA ALA A 442 -9.57 -21.94 2.34
C ALA A 442 -8.25 -22.63 2.73
N ILE A 443 -7.60 -23.32 1.79
CA ILE A 443 -6.31 -23.99 2.03
C ILE A 443 -5.21 -22.95 2.27
N ALA A 444 -5.07 -21.95 1.39
CA ALA A 444 -4.03 -20.93 1.49
C ALA A 444 -4.14 -20.15 2.80
N PHE A 445 -5.34 -19.64 3.09
CA PHE A 445 -5.64 -18.89 4.31
C PHE A 445 -5.51 -19.75 5.56
N GLY A 446 -6.15 -20.94 5.57
CA GLY A 446 -6.19 -21.81 6.74
C GLY A 446 -4.83 -22.36 7.13
N VAL A 447 -4.03 -22.80 6.16
CA VAL A 447 -2.65 -23.28 6.44
C VAL A 447 -1.80 -22.14 7.02
N ALA A 448 -1.80 -20.96 6.40
CA ALA A 448 -1.05 -19.82 6.91
C ALA A 448 -1.51 -19.40 8.31
N PHE A 449 -2.81 -19.36 8.55
CA PHE A 449 -3.40 -19.04 9.84
C PHE A 449 -2.98 -20.04 10.91
N VAL A 450 -3.21 -21.34 10.68
CA VAL A 450 -2.93 -22.39 11.65
C VAL A 450 -1.43 -22.46 11.97
N LEU A 451 -0.58 -22.44 10.94
CA LEU A 451 0.88 -22.49 11.16
C LEU A 451 1.37 -21.25 11.92
N THR A 452 0.83 -20.07 11.62
CA THR A 452 1.18 -18.85 12.35
C THR A 452 0.70 -18.91 13.80
N TRP A 453 -0.53 -19.35 14.00
CA TRP A 453 -1.11 -19.51 15.35
C TRP A 453 -0.32 -20.48 16.22
N MET A 454 0.06 -21.63 15.67
CA MET A 454 0.73 -22.68 16.43
C MET A 454 2.22 -22.44 16.63
N PHE A 455 2.92 -21.95 15.58
CA PHE A 455 4.39 -22.02 15.56
C PHE A 455 5.10 -20.67 15.39
N ALA A 456 4.43 -19.67 14.85
CA ALA A 456 5.13 -18.48 14.39
C ALA A 456 4.96 -17.24 15.27
N TYR A 457 3.88 -17.15 16.02
CA TYR A 457 3.61 -15.99 16.86
C TYR A 457 3.45 -16.40 18.33
N LYS A 458 4.27 -15.82 19.19
CA LYS A 458 4.11 -15.84 20.64
C LYS A 458 3.85 -14.41 21.08
N ASP A 459 2.92 -14.23 22.01
CA ASP A 459 2.62 -12.90 22.55
C ASP A 459 3.84 -12.42 23.37
N GLU A 460 4.26 -11.17 23.21
CA GLU A 460 5.42 -10.59 23.90
C GLU A 460 5.31 -10.73 25.42
N VAL A 461 4.09 -10.72 25.95
CA VAL A 461 3.82 -10.96 27.38
C VAL A 461 4.19 -12.40 27.79
N GLN A 462 4.03 -13.40 26.92
CA GLN A 462 4.41 -14.79 27.19
C GLN A 462 5.93 -15.00 27.07
N GLU A 463 6.57 -14.31 26.14
CA GLU A 463 8.02 -14.43 25.95
C GLU A 463 8.80 -13.81 27.11
N THR A 464 8.32 -12.73 27.68
CA THR A 464 8.87 -12.11 28.90
C THR A 464 8.65 -13.00 30.13
N ALA A 465 7.49 -13.63 30.25
CA ALA A 465 7.19 -14.57 31.31
C ALA A 465 8.03 -15.87 31.22
N GLU A 466 8.20 -16.44 30.00
CA GLU A 466 9.05 -17.62 29.78
C GLU A 466 10.54 -17.32 30.02
N LYS A 467 11.03 -16.12 29.62
CA LYS A 467 12.42 -15.70 29.92
C LYS A 467 12.65 -15.46 31.39
N ASN A 468 11.66 -14.96 32.13
CA ASN A 468 11.75 -14.80 33.59
C ASN A 468 11.75 -16.17 34.30
N ILE A 469 10.94 -17.14 33.85
CA ILE A 469 10.90 -18.49 34.40
C ILE A 469 12.20 -19.26 34.09
N GLU A 470 12.83 -19.05 32.92
CA GLU A 470 14.14 -19.63 32.60
C GLU A 470 15.29 -18.93 33.37
N ALA A 471 15.15 -17.62 33.67
CA ALA A 471 16.10 -16.91 34.51
C ALA A 471 15.99 -17.31 35.98
N GLU A 472 14.77 -17.52 36.51
CA GLU A 472 14.55 -18.04 37.88
C GLU A 472 15.08 -19.46 38.07
N LYS A 473 15.03 -20.33 37.05
CA LYS A 473 15.62 -21.69 37.10
C LYS A 473 17.15 -21.70 37.08
N LYS A 474 17.81 -20.58 36.82
CA LYS A 474 19.29 -20.46 36.82
C LYS A 474 19.88 -19.71 38.00
N SER A 475 19.09 -19.23 38.94
CA SER A 475 19.58 -18.54 40.13
C SER A 475 18.95 -19.10 41.40
N ASP A 476 19.49 -20.24 41.88
CA ASP A 476 19.39 -20.59 43.30
C ASP A 476 20.43 -19.79 44.08
N ALA A 477 20.05 -18.62 44.55
CA ALA A 477 20.66 -17.92 45.69
C ALA A 477 19.70 -16.80 46.17
N PRO A 478 19.47 -16.69 47.51
CA PRO A 478 18.46 -15.77 48.03
C PRO A 478 19.00 -14.35 48.05
N ALA A 479 18.29 -13.41 47.44
CA ALA A 479 18.53 -11.99 47.59
C ALA A 479 17.22 -11.23 47.82
N GLU A 480 17.31 -10.39 48.77
CA GLU A 480 16.37 -9.48 49.43
C GLU A 480 15.29 -8.84 48.54
N ILE A 481 14.14 -8.71 49.16
CA ILE A 481 12.92 -8.02 48.80
C ILE A 481 13.22 -6.59 48.34
N ALA A 482 13.08 -6.32 47.05
CA ALA A 482 12.87 -4.98 46.52
C ALA A 482 11.39 -4.86 46.12
N GLN A 483 10.75 -3.89 46.75
CA GLN A 483 9.32 -3.59 46.69
C GLN A 483 8.83 -3.41 45.25
N GLU A 484 7.87 -4.23 44.84
CA GLU A 484 6.93 -3.97 43.74
C GLU A 484 6.23 -2.61 44.01
N LYS A 485 6.41 -1.69 43.09
CA LYS A 485 5.47 -0.57 42.96
C LYS A 485 4.19 -1.13 42.30
N THR A 486 3.27 -1.55 43.13
CA THR A 486 1.86 -1.65 42.75
C THR A 486 1.39 -0.25 42.37
N SER A 487 1.07 -0.05 41.07
CA SER A 487 0.25 1.08 40.67
C SER A 487 -1.15 0.83 41.25
N GLU A 488 -1.47 1.50 42.35
CA GLU A 488 -2.85 1.69 42.81
C GLU A 488 -3.57 2.46 41.70
N THR A 489 -4.40 1.78 40.92
CA THR A 489 -5.42 2.37 40.04
C THR A 489 -6.53 2.96 40.94
N GLY A 490 -6.27 4.11 41.54
CA GLY A 490 -7.30 4.94 42.15
C GLY A 490 -8.11 5.63 41.04
N ALA A 491 -9.42 5.73 41.23
CA ALA A 491 -10.29 6.49 40.32
C ALA A 491 -9.73 7.90 40.11
N GLN A 492 -9.54 8.30 38.83
CA GLN A 492 -9.03 9.62 38.46
C GLN A 492 -10.18 10.52 38.01
N THR A 493 -10.34 11.66 38.67
CA THR A 493 -11.37 12.66 38.34
C THR A 493 -10.81 13.73 37.42
N LEU A 494 -11.50 13.99 36.31
CA LEU A 494 -11.20 15.05 35.36
C LEU A 494 -12.14 16.24 35.54
N TYR A 495 -11.62 17.42 35.39
CA TYR A 495 -12.35 18.67 35.50
C TYR A 495 -12.66 19.28 34.15
N SER A 496 -13.74 20.09 34.08
CA SER A 496 -14.12 20.70 32.81
C SER A 496 -12.99 21.58 32.25
N PRO A 497 -12.60 21.33 30.97
CA PRO A 497 -11.59 22.14 30.31
C PRO A 497 -12.11 23.52 29.88
N LEU A 498 -13.45 23.72 29.88
CA LEU A 498 -14.09 24.95 29.44
C LEU A 498 -15.27 25.33 30.34
N GLU A 499 -15.62 26.60 30.33
CA GLU A 499 -16.88 27.10 30.85
C GLU A 499 -17.97 26.98 29.79
N GLY A 500 -19.12 26.39 30.10
CA GLY A 500 -20.20 26.20 29.13
C GLY A 500 -21.23 25.18 29.56
N THR A 501 -21.81 24.48 28.59
CA THR A 501 -22.80 23.42 28.81
C THR A 501 -22.19 22.06 28.45
N ALA A 502 -22.08 21.17 29.43
CA ALA A 502 -21.61 19.81 29.26
C ALA A 502 -22.71 18.94 28.65
N ILE A 503 -22.38 18.17 27.63
CA ILE A 503 -23.26 17.25 26.92
C ILE A 503 -22.57 15.91 26.70
N PRO A 504 -23.32 14.79 26.58
CA PRO A 504 -22.78 13.50 26.15
C PRO A 504 -22.16 13.58 24.74
N LEU A 505 -21.13 12.76 24.45
CA LEU A 505 -20.54 12.71 23.10
C LEU A 505 -21.57 12.34 22.02
N SER A 506 -22.57 11.53 22.35
CA SER A 506 -23.67 11.14 21.44
C SER A 506 -24.52 12.32 20.92
N GLU A 507 -24.47 13.48 21.57
CA GLU A 507 -25.18 14.70 21.15
C GLU A 507 -24.33 15.62 20.26
N VAL A 508 -23.04 15.31 20.07
CA VAL A 508 -22.16 16.06 19.15
C VAL A 508 -22.58 15.79 17.72
N LYS A 509 -22.67 16.83 16.89
CA LYS A 509 -23.13 16.74 15.48
C LYS A 509 -22.15 16.05 14.52
N ASP A 510 -21.03 15.59 15.00
CA ASP A 510 -20.04 14.84 14.21
C ASP A 510 -20.12 13.35 14.53
N ALA A 511 -20.26 12.51 13.49
CA ALA A 511 -20.41 11.07 13.62
C ALA A 511 -19.18 10.38 14.25
N THR A 512 -17.97 10.92 14.07
CA THR A 512 -16.72 10.36 14.61
C THR A 512 -16.68 10.51 16.12
N PHE A 513 -17.10 11.66 16.64
CA PHE A 513 -17.19 11.90 18.08
C PHE A 513 -18.40 11.22 18.70
N ALA A 514 -19.56 11.31 18.05
CA ALA A 514 -20.82 10.73 18.56
C ALA A 514 -20.80 9.19 18.66
N SER A 515 -20.01 8.52 17.83
CA SER A 515 -19.84 7.05 17.85
C SER A 515 -18.78 6.53 18.82
N GLU A 516 -18.08 7.42 19.54
CA GLU A 516 -17.02 7.11 20.51
C GLU A 516 -15.84 6.30 19.92
N VAL A 517 -15.66 6.32 18.60
CA VAL A 517 -14.54 5.59 17.91
C VAL A 517 -13.16 6.11 18.34
N LEU A 518 -13.05 7.38 18.73
CA LEU A 518 -11.81 7.98 19.23
C LEU A 518 -11.58 7.78 20.73
N GLY A 519 -12.53 7.16 21.44
CA GLY A 519 -12.54 6.96 22.88
C GLY A 519 -13.78 7.55 23.54
N ARG A 520 -14.03 7.18 24.81
CA ARG A 520 -15.15 7.67 25.59
C ARG A 520 -14.85 9.02 26.22
N GLY A 521 -15.90 9.80 26.51
CA GLY A 521 -15.74 11.11 27.11
C GLY A 521 -17.02 11.91 27.15
N MET A 522 -16.90 13.22 27.01
CA MET A 522 -18.02 14.17 26.97
C MET A 522 -17.64 15.37 26.09
N ALA A 523 -18.58 16.26 25.83
CA ALA A 523 -18.30 17.50 25.13
C ALA A 523 -18.82 18.72 25.92
N VAL A 524 -18.22 19.90 25.69
CA VAL A 524 -18.67 21.16 26.22
C VAL A 524 -19.05 22.08 25.07
N ILE A 525 -20.26 22.65 25.11
CA ILE A 525 -20.64 23.80 24.28
C ILE A 525 -20.13 25.04 25.01
N PRO A 526 -19.05 25.69 24.55
CA PRO A 526 -18.36 26.72 25.31
C PRO A 526 -19.14 28.02 25.36
N SER A 527 -19.10 28.69 26.53
CA SER A 527 -19.55 30.06 26.72
C SER A 527 -18.40 31.06 26.66
N LYS A 528 -17.15 30.58 26.76
CA LYS A 528 -15.92 31.36 26.73
C LYS A 528 -14.84 30.63 25.95
N GLY A 529 -14.09 31.35 25.12
CA GLY A 529 -13.04 30.81 24.26
C GLY A 529 -11.70 30.56 24.95
N GLU A 530 -11.69 29.83 26.09
CA GLU A 530 -10.50 29.53 26.85
C GLU A 530 -10.48 28.09 27.32
N VAL A 531 -9.55 27.29 26.82
CA VAL A 531 -9.33 25.88 27.20
C VAL A 531 -8.30 25.81 28.33
N LYS A 532 -8.62 25.09 29.39
CA LYS A 532 -7.75 24.83 30.54
C LYS A 532 -7.46 23.36 30.75
N ALA A 533 -6.34 23.05 31.42
CA ALA A 533 -5.97 21.68 31.72
C ALA A 533 -7.00 21.02 32.68
N PRO A 534 -7.59 19.86 32.29
CA PRO A 534 -8.58 19.16 33.11
C PRO A 534 -7.98 18.43 34.31
N CYS A 535 -6.69 18.22 34.31
CA CYS A 535 -5.91 17.60 35.39
C CYS A 535 -4.43 18.02 35.27
N ASP A 536 -3.59 17.60 36.23
CA ASP A 536 -2.14 17.68 36.10
C ASP A 536 -1.69 16.72 35.01
N ALA A 537 -0.97 17.20 33.99
CA ALA A 537 -0.59 16.42 32.82
C ALA A 537 0.65 16.98 32.11
N THR A 538 1.18 16.22 31.17
CA THR A 538 2.16 16.70 30.20
C THR A 538 1.45 16.86 28.83
N VAL A 539 1.72 17.96 28.15
CA VAL A 539 1.20 18.17 26.79
C VAL A 539 1.87 17.16 25.86
N SER A 540 1.11 16.17 25.40
CA SER A 540 1.63 15.14 24.51
C SER A 540 1.73 15.63 23.06
N THR A 541 0.79 16.48 22.63
CA THR A 541 0.82 17.12 21.30
C THR A 541 -0.11 18.32 21.22
N ILE A 542 0.30 19.36 20.50
CA ILE A 542 -0.57 20.42 20.00
C ILE A 542 -0.60 20.33 18.49
N PHE A 543 -1.79 20.27 17.91
CA PHE A 543 -1.93 20.23 16.45
C PHE A 543 -1.49 21.57 15.84
N ASP A 544 -0.84 21.54 14.67
CA ASP A 544 -0.31 22.75 14.01
C ASP A 544 -1.37 23.84 13.81
N THR A 545 -2.59 23.44 13.57
CA THR A 545 -3.77 24.31 13.46
C THR A 545 -4.37 24.70 14.82
N LYS A 546 -3.77 24.28 15.93
CA LYS A 546 -4.12 24.63 17.32
C LYS A 546 -5.58 24.38 17.72
N HIS A 547 -6.33 23.67 16.86
CA HIS A 547 -7.73 23.30 17.11
C HIS A 547 -7.86 22.09 18.05
N ALA A 548 -6.77 21.37 18.30
CA ALA A 548 -6.76 20.21 19.18
C ALA A 548 -5.45 20.13 20.00
N ILE A 549 -5.56 19.57 21.20
CA ILE A 549 -4.45 19.32 22.11
C ILE A 549 -4.59 17.96 22.78
N GLY A 550 -3.52 17.19 22.81
CA GLY A 550 -3.37 15.94 23.54
C GLY A 550 -2.64 16.16 24.87
N LEU A 551 -3.08 15.48 25.90
CA LEU A 551 -2.49 15.51 27.24
C LEU A 551 -2.24 14.08 27.72
N ALA A 552 -1.17 13.85 28.48
CA ALA A 552 -0.89 12.57 29.12
C ALA A 552 -0.59 12.79 30.60
N THR A 553 -1.25 12.04 31.49
CA THR A 553 -0.99 12.11 32.94
C THR A 553 0.15 11.18 33.35
N GLU A 554 0.71 11.37 34.53
CA GLU A 554 1.71 10.45 35.10
C GLU A 554 1.15 9.05 35.37
N SER A 555 -0.18 8.91 35.53
CA SER A 555 -0.89 7.63 35.69
C SER A 555 -1.12 6.90 34.35
N GLY A 556 -0.73 7.50 33.22
CA GLY A 556 -0.90 6.89 31.89
C GLY A 556 -2.24 7.22 31.20
N LEU A 557 -3.09 8.09 31.77
CA LEU A 557 -4.33 8.52 31.12
C LEU A 557 -4.02 9.47 29.97
N GLU A 558 -4.52 9.15 28.77
CA GLU A 558 -4.35 9.96 27.55
C GLU A 558 -5.66 10.69 27.21
N LEU A 559 -5.58 12.01 27.07
CA LEU A 559 -6.71 12.88 26.81
C LEU A 559 -6.55 13.63 25.50
N LEU A 560 -7.65 13.80 24.76
CA LEU A 560 -7.74 14.68 23.60
C LEU A 560 -8.83 15.73 23.87
N ILE A 561 -8.48 17.01 23.71
CA ILE A 561 -9.43 18.13 23.69
C ILE A 561 -9.46 18.65 22.25
N HIS A 562 -10.61 18.59 21.58
CA HIS A 562 -10.77 19.03 20.21
C HIS A 562 -11.72 20.22 20.13
N ILE A 563 -11.22 21.41 19.76
CA ILE A 563 -11.94 22.67 19.84
C ILE A 563 -12.74 22.90 18.57
N GLY A 564 -14.05 22.68 18.65
CA GLY A 564 -14.99 22.79 17.52
C GLY A 564 -15.01 21.55 16.61
N VAL A 565 -15.96 21.50 15.70
CA VAL A 565 -16.15 20.44 14.69
C VAL A 565 -15.65 20.96 13.35
N ASP A 566 -14.85 20.15 12.61
CA ASP A 566 -14.22 20.46 11.31
C ASP A 566 -13.31 21.70 11.30
N THR A 567 -12.95 22.23 12.45
CA THR A 567 -12.18 23.47 12.62
C THR A 567 -10.71 23.36 12.20
N VAL A 568 -10.23 22.17 11.85
CA VAL A 568 -8.93 21.95 11.19
C VAL A 568 -8.81 22.75 9.89
N GLU A 569 -9.92 22.94 9.17
CA GLU A 569 -9.98 23.69 7.90
C GLU A 569 -9.70 25.17 8.04
N LEU A 570 -9.78 25.71 9.26
CA LEU A 570 -9.43 27.11 9.56
C LEU A 570 -7.90 27.37 9.51
N GLY A 571 -7.08 26.33 9.39
CA GLY A 571 -5.63 26.43 9.24
C GLY A 571 -4.94 27.17 10.40
N GLY A 572 -5.50 27.08 11.63
CA GLY A 572 -4.96 27.71 12.84
C GLY A 572 -5.39 29.17 13.03
N LYS A 573 -6.20 29.72 12.17
CA LYS A 573 -6.80 31.05 12.37
C LYS A 573 -7.72 31.02 13.59
N PHE A 574 -7.72 32.12 14.37
CA PHE A 574 -8.54 32.33 15.55
C PHE A 574 -8.13 31.53 16.80
N TYR A 575 -6.97 30.81 16.78
CA TYR A 575 -6.45 30.04 17.91
C TYR A 575 -5.09 30.59 18.36
N THR A 576 -4.89 30.67 19.67
CA THR A 576 -3.60 31.00 20.29
C THR A 576 -3.25 29.96 21.34
N ALA A 577 -2.18 29.20 21.11
CA ALA A 577 -1.66 28.24 22.09
C ALA A 577 -0.75 28.98 23.09
N HIS A 578 -0.89 28.65 24.37
CA HIS A 578 -0.10 29.22 25.48
C HIS A 578 0.91 28.21 26.05
N VAL A 579 0.88 26.99 25.51
CA VAL A 579 1.77 25.88 25.87
C VAL A 579 2.29 25.22 24.58
N LYS A 580 3.30 24.41 24.71
CA LYS A 580 3.90 23.65 23.61
C LYS A 580 4.06 22.17 23.98
N ASP A 581 4.33 21.32 23.00
CA ASP A 581 4.59 19.90 23.20
C ASP A 581 5.69 19.69 24.25
N GLY A 582 5.46 18.78 25.19
CA GLY A 582 6.36 18.45 26.28
C GLY A 582 6.22 19.34 27.54
N ASP A 583 5.44 20.42 27.52
CA ASP A 583 5.23 21.26 28.71
C ASP A 583 4.42 20.48 29.76
N VAL A 584 4.88 20.57 31.03
CA VAL A 584 4.11 20.06 32.19
C VAL A 584 3.11 21.11 32.59
N VAL A 585 1.84 20.77 32.60
CA VAL A 585 0.74 21.69 32.94
C VAL A 585 0.04 21.26 34.23
N LYS A 586 -0.43 22.24 34.97
CA LYS A 586 -1.21 22.02 36.17
C LYS A 586 -2.70 22.19 35.89
N LYS A 587 -3.54 21.45 36.61
CA LYS A 587 -4.99 21.62 36.59
C LYS A 587 -5.38 23.10 36.61
N GLY A 588 -6.24 23.50 35.66
CA GLY A 588 -6.74 24.87 35.51
C GLY A 588 -5.81 25.85 34.80
N GLN A 589 -4.61 25.40 34.37
CA GLN A 589 -3.70 26.21 33.54
C GLN A 589 -4.28 26.42 32.16
N THR A 590 -4.24 27.66 31.63
CA THR A 590 -4.71 27.95 30.27
C THR A 590 -3.81 27.28 29.22
N LEU A 591 -4.41 26.53 28.32
CA LEU A 591 -3.74 25.78 27.23
C LEU A 591 -3.85 26.51 25.90
N ILE A 592 -5.10 26.78 25.48
CA ILE A 592 -5.42 27.43 24.21
C ILE A 592 -6.52 28.45 24.41
N THR A 593 -6.41 29.61 23.78
CA THR A 593 -7.49 30.60 23.67
C THR A 593 -7.94 30.69 22.21
N PHE A 594 -9.24 30.90 21.97
CA PHE A 594 -9.81 30.96 20.64
C PHE A 594 -10.95 31.98 20.55
N ASP A 595 -11.11 32.55 19.37
CA ASP A 595 -12.17 33.51 19.07
C ASP A 595 -13.44 32.78 18.60
N MET A 596 -14.36 32.54 19.56
CA MET A 596 -15.60 31.81 19.31
C MET A 596 -16.49 32.48 18.25
N ASP A 597 -16.55 33.82 18.25
CA ASP A 597 -17.43 34.57 17.37
C ASP A 597 -16.90 34.52 15.94
N ALA A 598 -15.59 34.64 15.77
CA ALA A 598 -14.94 34.49 14.47
C ALA A 598 -15.07 33.08 13.89
N ILE A 599 -14.97 32.04 14.73
CA ILE A 599 -15.14 30.63 14.33
C ILE A 599 -16.59 30.37 13.89
N LYS A 600 -17.57 30.85 14.69
CA LYS A 600 -19.00 30.76 14.33
C LYS A 600 -19.33 31.54 13.05
N ALA A 601 -18.76 32.74 12.90
CA ALA A 601 -18.93 33.56 11.70
C ALA A 601 -18.33 32.90 10.45
N ALA A 602 -17.30 32.05 10.61
CA ALA A 602 -16.74 31.25 9.55
C ALA A 602 -17.58 29.98 9.22
N GLY A 603 -18.68 29.73 9.95
CA GLY A 603 -19.62 28.63 9.70
C GLY A 603 -19.34 27.33 10.46
N TYR A 604 -18.44 27.35 11.45
CA TYR A 604 -18.06 26.16 12.21
C TYR A 604 -18.73 26.11 13.59
N ASP A 605 -19.02 24.88 14.07
CA ASP A 605 -19.50 24.60 15.42
C ASP A 605 -18.33 24.64 16.39
N VAL A 606 -18.52 25.27 17.55
CA VAL A 606 -17.49 25.41 18.59
C VAL A 606 -17.60 24.35 19.70
N THR A 607 -18.53 23.40 19.60
CA THR A 607 -18.67 22.28 20.53
C THR A 607 -17.34 21.54 20.64
N THR A 608 -16.86 21.38 21.87
CA THR A 608 -15.49 20.94 22.17
C THR A 608 -15.50 19.61 22.93
N PRO A 609 -15.25 18.48 22.26
CA PRO A 609 -15.05 17.17 22.88
C PRO A 609 -13.82 17.11 23.81
N LEU A 610 -13.99 16.46 24.98
CA LEU A 610 -12.94 15.95 25.87
C LEU A 610 -13.02 14.44 25.87
N ILE A 611 -12.02 13.77 25.36
CA ILE A 611 -12.02 12.33 25.08
C ILE A 611 -10.84 11.67 25.80
N VAL A 612 -11.09 10.53 26.43
CA VAL A 612 -10.07 9.59 26.91
C VAL A 612 -9.70 8.69 25.73
N THR A 613 -8.54 8.88 25.13
CA THR A 613 -8.16 8.18 23.89
C THR A 613 -7.71 6.74 24.11
N ASN A 614 -7.25 6.43 25.32
CA ASN A 614 -6.90 5.06 25.73
C ASN A 614 -7.97 4.45 26.66
N THR A 615 -9.24 4.65 26.33
CA THR A 615 -10.41 4.16 27.11
C THR A 615 -10.35 2.66 27.38
N ASP A 616 -9.75 1.86 26.48
CA ASP A 616 -9.67 0.41 26.59
C ASP A 616 -8.72 -0.05 27.72
N ASP A 617 -7.89 0.85 28.25
CA ASP A 617 -7.01 0.57 29.38
C ASP A 617 -7.71 0.74 30.73
N TYR A 618 -8.98 1.17 30.75
CA TYR A 618 -9.77 1.49 31.93
C TYR A 618 -11.09 0.72 31.97
N GLU A 619 -11.54 0.35 33.18
CA GLU A 619 -12.80 -0.38 33.37
C GLU A 619 -14.02 0.48 33.03
N GLU A 620 -13.99 1.76 33.43
CA GLU A 620 -15.11 2.67 33.22
C GLU A 620 -14.62 4.11 32.99
N VAL A 621 -15.21 4.79 32.00
CA VAL A 621 -15.16 6.25 31.82
C VAL A 621 -16.57 6.77 31.98
N LYS A 622 -16.84 7.47 33.07
CA LYS A 622 -18.19 7.90 33.47
C LYS A 622 -18.32 9.41 33.46
N MET A 623 -19.32 9.93 32.79
CA MET A 623 -19.69 11.33 32.86
C MET A 623 -20.34 11.64 34.22
N LEU A 624 -19.81 12.67 34.92
CA LEU A 624 -20.26 13.07 36.26
C LEU A 624 -21.20 14.27 36.25
N ALA A 625 -21.11 15.14 35.25
CA ALA A 625 -21.90 16.37 35.18
C ALA A 625 -22.47 16.59 33.78
N GLU A 626 -23.73 16.99 33.72
CA GLU A 626 -24.46 17.41 32.52
C GLU A 626 -25.08 18.79 32.75
N GLY A 627 -25.14 19.63 31.72
CA GLY A 627 -25.63 21.01 31.86
C GLY A 627 -24.51 22.01 32.17
N THR A 628 -24.79 23.09 32.90
CA THR A 628 -23.84 24.19 33.11
C THR A 628 -22.63 23.76 33.93
N VAL A 629 -21.43 23.94 33.38
CA VAL A 629 -20.13 23.63 34.01
C VAL A 629 -19.17 24.79 33.90
N ASN A 630 -18.22 24.84 34.85
CA ASN A 630 -17.09 25.76 34.87
C ASN A 630 -15.77 24.98 34.99
N ASN A 631 -14.64 25.64 34.89
CA ASN A 631 -13.29 25.01 34.94
C ASN A 631 -12.96 24.29 36.28
N GLY A 632 -13.83 24.39 37.28
CA GLY A 632 -13.69 23.68 38.57
C GLY A 632 -14.66 22.52 38.72
N SER A 633 -15.58 22.31 37.75
CA SER A 633 -16.58 21.25 37.80
C SER A 633 -15.95 19.90 37.48
N GLU A 634 -16.24 18.88 38.27
CA GLU A 634 -15.90 17.47 37.98
C GLU A 634 -16.80 16.97 36.86
N VAL A 635 -16.23 16.47 35.76
CA VAL A 635 -17.00 16.13 34.57
C VAL A 635 -16.83 14.68 34.11
N LEU A 636 -15.67 14.06 34.39
CA LEU A 636 -15.45 12.64 34.09
C LEU A 636 -14.75 11.95 35.28
N GLU A 637 -15.12 10.71 35.53
CA GLU A 637 -14.42 9.77 36.40
C GLU A 637 -13.89 8.61 35.54
N VAL A 638 -12.61 8.29 35.70
CA VAL A 638 -11.93 7.20 34.99
C VAL A 638 -11.44 6.18 36.00
N LYS A 639 -11.83 4.94 35.86
CA LYS A 639 -11.49 3.81 36.75
C LYS A 639 -10.81 2.68 36.02
#